data_a69d9f5afb6b9782a2520a511af669e2
#
_entry.id   a69d9f5afb6b9782a2520a511af669e2
#
_cell.length_a   1.000
_cell.length_b   1.000
_cell.length_c   1.000
_cell.angle_alpha   90.00
_cell.angle_beta   90.00
_cell.angle_gamma   90.00
#
_symmetry.space_group_name_H-M   'P 1'
#
loop_
_entity.id
_entity.type
_entity.pdbx_description
1 polymer ?
#
loop_
_entity_poly.entity_id
_entity_poly.type
_entity_poly.pdbx_seq_one_letter_code
_entity_poly.pdbx_strand_id
1 'polypeptide(L)'
;MNFSKLIADINASKPGPETAAIFDFDGTIIAGFSATVFLQDALTRGELKPDELYELTRALTGFGLGNMGFSALMAVHAQYLAGRDEDEYTRNSERLFRKKIARLIYPEARELIAAHQAKGHSVAIISSATPYQVMPAARDLNIDRVFCTGLEVANGSFTGAVVKPTCFGEGKVDAAQTLARDTGADLSQSFFYSDSVDDIQLLEYVGRPVTLNPRKRLRQITKENNWPTTTFDSRGRISVNRFLRSVAATGSLVGSVAAALPLYALTGSKRDSLNFSISLFADTCSALIGLDLEVTGEEHLWAQRPAVFMFNHQSKADVAVMARLVRRDVVAVGKKEIQRMPLIGQAMGAAGVVFIDRSDRSKAIESMAPLATAMREEGQSLVIAPEGTRAPTRKLAPFKKGGFHMAMQVGVPIVPVVIHNAGDIAPKGDFVFKPGTVRVDVLPPVDTTGWSLEKMDEQVTLVRNMFLQALGQPEQTVAQTLKEQQALPDDMRPEKAGKAAKKSAKTKAAAKKKPLSKRSKTSGATRKVASKGRQVAGKATTKPKTKAVTAKASTAAAKPKSTANPTVASKGRQVAGKATTKAKTKAKVAKASTPAAKPKSTAKAKTNAKSKAPAKAVGAKKAMSKSSRSNSKLRGASVKPKLASTR
;
A
#
# COMPACT_ATOMS: atom_id res chain seq x y z
N MET A 1 -2.66 26.30 10.99
CA MET A 1 -2.96 26.42 9.54
C MET A 1 -3.77 25.21 9.13
N ASN A 2 -4.73 25.30 8.19
CA ASN A 2 -5.34 24.10 7.64
C ASN A 2 -4.48 23.54 6.49
N PHE A 3 -4.68 22.28 6.14
CA PHE A 3 -3.88 21.60 5.13
C PHE A 3 -3.98 22.24 3.73
N SER A 4 -5.18 22.67 3.33
CA SER A 4 -5.41 23.32 2.04
C SER A 4 -4.63 24.65 1.90
N LYS A 5 -4.47 25.40 3.00
CA LYS A 5 -3.65 26.62 3.01
C LYS A 5 -2.17 26.29 2.83
N LEU A 6 -1.70 25.20 3.42
CA LEU A 6 -0.31 24.76 3.24
C LEU A 6 -0.02 24.39 1.77
N ILE A 7 -0.93 23.67 1.12
CA ILE A 7 -0.84 23.37 -0.32
C ILE A 7 -0.86 24.68 -1.15
N ALA A 8 -1.72 25.65 -0.79
CA ALA A 8 -1.77 26.94 -1.48
C ALA A 8 -0.44 27.72 -1.33
N ASP A 9 0.18 27.69 -0.14
CA ASP A 9 1.49 28.34 0.11
C ASP A 9 2.61 27.69 -0.71
N ILE A 10 2.59 26.35 -0.89
CA ILE A 10 3.51 25.65 -1.80
C ILE A 10 3.28 26.09 -3.24
N ASN A 11 2.03 26.14 -3.69
CA ASN A 11 1.69 26.55 -5.05
C ASN A 11 2.05 28.00 -5.35
N ALA A 12 2.04 28.86 -4.35
CA ALA A 12 2.44 30.26 -4.45
C ALA A 12 3.97 30.47 -4.36
N SER A 13 4.75 29.45 -3.96
CA SER A 13 6.20 29.56 -3.85
C SER A 13 6.90 29.58 -5.21
N LYS A 14 8.15 30.07 -5.25
CA LYS A 14 8.97 30.12 -6.48
C LYS A 14 9.19 28.68 -7.00
N PRO A 15 8.90 28.39 -8.27
CA PRO A 15 9.18 27.08 -8.85
C PRO A 15 10.67 26.88 -9.08
N GLY A 16 11.08 25.61 -9.14
CA GLY A 16 12.45 25.22 -9.51
C GLY A 16 13.27 24.66 -8.35
N PRO A 17 14.44 24.09 -8.65
CA PRO A 17 15.27 23.35 -7.71
C PRO A 17 15.94 24.23 -6.65
N GLU A 18 15.96 25.56 -6.83
CA GLU A 18 16.49 26.53 -5.87
C GLU A 18 15.69 26.57 -4.55
N THR A 19 14.47 26.03 -4.53
CA THR A 19 13.71 25.82 -3.30
C THR A 19 13.81 24.34 -2.90
N ALA A 20 14.33 24.04 -1.71
CA ALA A 20 14.28 22.69 -1.17
C ALA A 20 13.00 22.44 -0.36
N ALA A 21 12.50 21.21 -0.43
CA ALA A 21 11.45 20.69 0.43
C ALA A 21 11.99 19.49 1.20
N ILE A 22 12.33 19.72 2.44
CA ILE A 22 13.00 18.76 3.31
C ILE A 22 11.95 18.15 4.24
N PHE A 23 11.95 16.82 4.34
CA PHE A 23 11.02 16.09 5.21
C PHE A 23 11.79 15.23 6.22
N ASP A 24 11.42 15.32 7.50
CA ASP A 24 11.73 14.24 8.43
C ASP A 24 10.87 13.00 8.09
N PHE A 25 11.27 11.82 8.58
CA PHE A 25 10.63 10.56 8.21
C PHE A 25 9.63 10.06 9.26
N ASP A 26 10.11 9.71 10.45
CA ASP A 26 9.33 9.10 11.52
C ASP A 26 8.40 10.12 12.21
N GLY A 27 7.09 9.92 12.16
CA GLY A 27 6.09 10.86 12.70
C GLY A 27 5.67 11.96 11.72
N THR A 28 6.46 12.18 10.67
CA THR A 28 6.26 13.23 9.64
C THR A 28 5.76 12.64 8.33
N ILE A 29 6.55 11.80 7.64
CA ILE A 29 6.10 11.07 6.45
C ILE A 29 5.26 9.85 6.85
N ILE A 30 5.68 9.12 7.87
CA ILE A 30 4.98 7.93 8.36
C ILE A 30 4.38 8.12 9.75
N ALA A 31 3.28 7.41 10.02
CA ALA A 31 2.66 7.34 11.34
C ALA A 31 3.51 6.46 12.29
N GLY A 32 4.10 7.07 13.30
CA GLY A 32 4.90 6.37 14.32
C GLY A 32 6.37 6.24 13.95
N PHE A 33 7.04 5.20 14.47
CA PHE A 33 8.47 4.99 14.34
C PHE A 33 8.79 3.73 13.55
N SER A 34 9.58 3.87 12.50
CA SER A 34 10.07 2.75 11.67
C SER A 34 10.87 1.74 12.49
N ALA A 35 11.72 2.20 13.41
CA ALA A 35 12.52 1.35 14.29
C ALA A 35 11.66 0.35 15.09
N THR A 36 10.45 0.73 15.52
CA THR A 36 9.55 -0.17 16.25
C THR A 36 9.05 -1.32 15.37
N VAL A 37 8.89 -1.08 14.07
CA VAL A 37 8.48 -2.11 13.09
C VAL A 37 9.59 -3.14 12.91
N PHE A 38 10.85 -2.68 12.82
CA PHE A 38 12.02 -3.56 12.70
C PHE A 38 12.23 -4.39 13.97
N LEU A 39 12.17 -3.76 15.15
CA LEU A 39 12.28 -4.44 16.44
C LEU A 39 11.19 -5.52 16.62
N GLN A 40 9.94 -5.18 16.32
CA GLN A 40 8.82 -6.11 16.41
C GLN A 40 8.97 -7.29 15.44
N ASP A 41 9.54 -7.07 14.26
CA ASP A 41 9.79 -8.13 13.28
C ASP A 41 10.91 -9.06 13.77
N ALA A 42 12.02 -8.51 14.26
CA ALA A 42 13.12 -9.28 14.82
C ALA A 42 12.67 -10.14 16.02
N LEU A 43 11.84 -9.59 16.92
CA LEU A 43 11.20 -10.33 18.01
C LEU A 43 10.32 -11.46 17.49
N THR A 44 9.48 -11.19 16.49
CA THR A 44 8.54 -12.19 15.95
C THR A 44 9.26 -13.34 15.24
N ARG A 45 10.44 -13.05 14.66
CA ARG A 45 11.28 -14.05 13.99
C ARG A 45 12.19 -14.82 14.97
N GLY A 46 12.28 -14.38 16.22
CA GLY A 46 13.16 -14.96 17.23
C GLY A 46 14.64 -14.72 16.93
N GLU A 47 14.96 -13.59 16.30
CA GLU A 47 16.34 -13.22 15.93
C GLU A 47 17.07 -12.47 17.04
N LEU A 48 16.35 -12.00 18.06
CA LEU A 48 16.90 -11.32 19.21
C LEU A 48 17.19 -12.33 20.32
N LYS A 49 18.43 -12.34 20.77
CA LYS A 49 18.82 -13.05 22.00
C LYS A 49 18.28 -12.28 23.23
N PRO A 50 18.10 -12.91 24.37
CA PRO A 50 17.60 -12.25 25.58
C PRO A 50 18.46 -11.07 26.04
N ASP A 51 19.78 -11.16 25.94
CA ASP A 51 20.75 -10.13 26.26
C ASP A 51 20.66 -8.95 25.27
N GLU A 52 20.59 -9.20 23.98
CA GLU A 52 20.40 -8.19 22.94
C GLU A 52 19.07 -7.43 23.14
N LEU A 53 17.99 -8.15 23.47
CA LEU A 53 16.68 -7.55 23.75
C LEU A 53 16.75 -6.66 24.99
N TYR A 54 17.42 -7.11 26.04
CA TYR A 54 17.61 -6.32 27.25
C TYR A 54 18.37 -5.02 26.97
N GLU A 55 19.52 -5.08 26.28
CA GLU A 55 20.33 -3.91 25.95
C GLU A 55 19.59 -2.92 25.04
N LEU A 56 18.89 -3.39 24.00
CA LEU A 56 18.07 -2.54 23.13
C LEU A 56 16.93 -1.87 23.90
N THR A 57 16.27 -2.62 24.79
CA THR A 57 15.17 -2.07 25.61
C THR A 57 15.71 -1.03 26.61
N ARG A 58 16.86 -1.29 27.24
CA ARG A 58 17.55 -0.38 28.14
C ARG A 58 17.94 0.91 27.41
N ALA A 59 18.52 0.80 26.22
CA ALA A 59 18.95 1.92 25.40
C ALA A 59 17.74 2.79 24.96
N LEU A 60 16.66 2.18 24.47
CA LEU A 60 15.43 2.88 24.09
C LEU A 60 14.79 3.60 25.28
N THR A 61 14.76 2.95 26.44
CA THR A 61 14.22 3.55 27.68
C THR A 61 15.10 4.70 28.15
N GLY A 62 16.43 4.51 28.14
CA GLY A 62 17.40 5.55 28.51
C GLY A 62 17.32 6.79 27.62
N PHE A 63 17.18 6.59 26.31
CA PHE A 63 16.97 7.68 25.35
C PHE A 63 15.62 8.39 25.60
N GLY A 64 14.54 7.64 25.77
CA GLY A 64 13.21 8.19 26.00
C GLY A 64 13.09 8.98 27.32
N LEU A 65 13.90 8.65 28.32
CA LEU A 65 13.99 9.37 29.60
C LEU A 65 15.03 10.51 29.59
N GLY A 66 15.77 10.70 28.50
CA GLY A 66 16.83 11.70 28.38
C GLY A 66 18.14 11.32 29.10
N ASN A 67 18.28 10.07 29.55
CA ASN A 67 19.47 9.56 30.26
C ASN A 67 20.53 9.00 29.30
N MET A 68 20.22 8.92 27.98
CA MET A 68 21.10 8.44 26.93
C MET A 68 20.96 9.31 25.68
N GLY A 69 22.08 9.75 25.12
CA GLY A 69 22.08 10.52 23.86
C GLY A 69 21.79 9.63 22.64
N PHE A 70 21.35 10.26 21.56
CA PHE A 70 21.01 9.56 20.30
C PHE A 70 22.18 8.72 19.75
N SER A 71 23.41 9.27 19.75
CA SER A 71 24.59 8.56 19.27
C SER A 71 24.87 7.26 20.04
N ALA A 72 24.61 7.25 21.35
CA ALA A 72 24.75 6.04 22.17
C ALA A 72 23.66 5.00 21.86
N LEU A 73 22.41 5.44 21.65
CA LEU A 73 21.34 4.56 21.20
C LEU A 73 21.67 3.92 19.85
N MET A 74 22.19 4.72 18.91
CA MET A 74 22.58 4.21 17.58
C MET A 74 23.77 3.24 17.65
N ALA A 75 24.73 3.46 18.57
CA ALA A 75 25.82 2.53 18.80
C ALA A 75 25.32 1.15 19.28
N VAL A 76 24.36 1.11 20.22
CA VAL A 76 23.73 -0.15 20.66
C VAL A 76 23.00 -0.83 19.50
N HIS A 77 22.29 -0.07 18.66
CA HIS A 77 21.61 -0.63 17.48
C HIS A 77 22.60 -1.16 16.44
N ALA A 78 23.69 -0.44 16.15
CA ALA A 78 24.74 -0.88 15.24
C ALA A 78 25.42 -2.17 15.75
N GLN A 79 25.73 -2.23 17.03
CA GLN A 79 26.32 -3.41 17.67
C GLN A 79 25.42 -4.65 17.56
N TYR A 80 24.10 -4.48 17.69
CA TYR A 80 23.13 -5.56 17.46
C TYR A 80 23.21 -6.11 16.03
N LEU A 81 23.58 -5.29 15.04
CA LEU A 81 23.70 -5.70 13.64
C LEU A 81 25.07 -6.25 13.30
N ALA A 82 26.08 -6.16 14.18
CA ALA A 82 27.44 -6.61 13.91
C ALA A 82 27.50 -8.04 13.36
N GLY A 83 28.25 -8.24 12.27
CA GLY A 83 28.42 -9.52 11.61
C GLY A 83 27.24 -10.01 10.76
N ARG A 84 26.12 -9.26 10.70
CA ARG A 84 24.99 -9.62 9.83
C ARG A 84 25.24 -9.19 8.40
N ASP A 85 24.77 -9.98 7.45
CA ASP A 85 24.84 -9.72 6.01
C ASP A 85 23.97 -8.51 5.64
N GLU A 86 24.54 -7.52 4.95
CA GLU A 86 23.87 -6.29 4.55
C GLU A 86 22.78 -6.55 3.51
N ASP A 87 23.05 -7.40 2.53
CA ASP A 87 22.11 -7.72 1.47
C ASP A 87 20.86 -8.42 2.01
N GLU A 88 21.05 -9.34 2.99
CA GLU A 88 19.91 -9.97 3.67
C GLU A 88 19.08 -8.94 4.44
N TYR A 89 19.76 -8.03 5.15
CA TYR A 89 19.10 -6.98 5.90
C TYR A 89 18.35 -6.01 4.97
N THR A 90 18.94 -5.65 3.84
CA THR A 90 18.33 -4.84 2.79
C THR A 90 17.09 -5.52 2.20
N ARG A 91 17.17 -6.81 1.86
CA ARG A 91 16.00 -7.58 1.41
C ARG A 91 14.90 -7.64 2.47
N ASN A 92 15.29 -7.77 3.74
CA ASN A 92 14.32 -7.74 4.85
C ASN A 92 13.67 -6.36 5.02
N SER A 93 14.44 -5.29 4.87
CA SER A 93 13.97 -3.90 4.86
C SER A 93 12.88 -3.68 3.80
N GLU A 94 13.13 -4.09 2.56
CA GLU A 94 12.14 -4.05 1.48
C GLU A 94 10.86 -4.84 1.81
N ARG A 95 11.03 -6.02 2.41
CA ARG A 95 9.91 -6.84 2.86
C ARG A 95 9.09 -6.13 3.95
N LEU A 96 9.76 -5.52 4.93
CA LEU A 96 9.12 -4.79 6.04
C LEU A 96 8.41 -3.55 5.54
N PHE A 97 9.04 -2.80 4.65
CA PHE A 97 8.41 -1.65 4.02
C PHE A 97 7.07 -2.07 3.39
N ARG A 98 7.09 -3.03 2.46
CA ARG A 98 5.86 -3.49 1.79
C ARG A 98 4.81 -4.06 2.74
N LYS A 99 5.21 -4.82 3.76
CA LYS A 99 4.25 -5.49 4.66
C LYS A 99 3.69 -4.59 5.74
N LYS A 100 4.50 -3.65 6.24
CA LYS A 100 4.15 -2.91 7.46
C LYS A 100 4.25 -1.39 7.32
N ILE A 101 5.32 -0.85 6.69
CA ILE A 101 5.62 0.59 6.70
C ILE A 101 4.83 1.35 5.64
N ALA A 102 4.69 0.82 4.41
CA ALA A 102 4.02 1.52 3.31
C ALA A 102 2.60 2.02 3.66
N ARG A 103 1.86 1.26 4.48
CA ARG A 103 0.53 1.64 4.97
C ARG A 103 0.55 2.72 6.05
N LEU A 104 1.71 3.02 6.62
CA LEU A 104 1.89 4.06 7.63
C LEU A 104 2.18 5.42 7.01
N ILE A 105 2.50 5.49 5.72
CA ILE A 105 2.71 6.75 5.02
C ILE A 105 1.40 7.54 5.04
N TYR A 106 1.45 8.75 5.56
CA TYR A 106 0.30 9.64 5.60
C TYR A 106 -0.12 10.04 4.17
N PRO A 107 -1.40 9.96 3.80
CA PRO A 107 -1.90 10.48 2.53
C PRO A 107 -1.55 11.95 2.32
N GLU A 108 -1.67 12.75 3.38
CA GLU A 108 -1.34 14.18 3.36
C GLU A 108 0.16 14.43 3.11
N ALA A 109 1.05 13.58 3.65
CA ALA A 109 2.49 13.67 3.35
C ALA A 109 2.77 13.38 1.87
N ARG A 110 2.08 12.39 1.27
CA ARG A 110 2.18 12.12 -0.17
C ARG A 110 1.73 13.32 -1.01
N GLU A 111 0.65 13.97 -0.59
CA GLU A 111 0.12 15.16 -1.29
C GLU A 111 1.08 16.35 -1.18
N LEU A 112 1.68 16.60 -0.01
CA LEU A 112 2.73 17.63 0.17
C LEU A 112 3.93 17.37 -0.73
N ILE A 113 4.45 16.14 -0.72
CA ILE A 113 5.59 15.72 -1.55
C ILE A 113 5.26 15.92 -3.03
N ALA A 114 4.09 15.46 -3.47
CA ALA A 114 3.65 15.62 -4.86
C ALA A 114 3.50 17.10 -5.26
N ALA A 115 2.99 17.97 -4.36
CA ALA A 115 2.89 19.40 -4.61
C ALA A 115 4.27 20.04 -4.82
N HIS A 116 5.26 19.69 -4.00
CA HIS A 116 6.64 20.14 -4.18
C HIS A 116 7.28 19.60 -5.46
N GLN A 117 7.09 18.33 -5.77
CA GLN A 117 7.58 17.72 -7.01
C GLN A 117 6.98 18.41 -8.24
N ALA A 118 5.67 18.71 -8.21
CA ALA A 118 4.99 19.44 -9.29
C ALA A 118 5.52 20.87 -9.50
N LYS A 119 6.07 21.50 -8.44
CA LYS A 119 6.73 22.80 -8.51
C LYS A 119 8.20 22.72 -8.97
N GLY A 120 8.74 21.50 -9.13
CA GLY A 120 10.15 21.30 -9.47
C GLY A 120 11.11 21.59 -8.31
N HIS A 121 10.65 21.60 -7.06
CA HIS A 121 11.48 21.80 -5.88
C HIS A 121 12.44 20.61 -5.67
N SER A 122 13.60 20.87 -5.06
CA SER A 122 14.52 19.84 -4.61
C SER A 122 13.96 19.12 -3.39
N VAL A 123 13.27 17.98 -3.61
CA VAL A 123 12.66 17.21 -2.51
C VAL A 123 13.67 16.27 -1.90
N ALA A 124 13.80 16.28 -0.56
CA ALA A 124 14.72 15.44 0.19
C ALA A 124 14.10 14.89 1.49
N ILE A 125 14.62 13.74 1.93
CA ILE A 125 14.38 13.21 3.28
C ILE A 125 15.66 13.38 4.08
N ILE A 126 15.57 14.04 5.24
CA ILE A 126 16.65 14.16 6.22
C ILE A 126 16.16 13.54 7.53
N SER A 127 16.67 12.36 7.88
CA SER A 127 16.15 11.57 9.01
C SER A 127 17.25 10.99 9.89
N SER A 128 16.97 10.92 11.18
CA SER A 128 17.83 10.21 12.14
C SER A 128 17.78 8.68 11.97
N ALA A 129 16.80 8.14 11.29
CA ALA A 129 16.69 6.72 10.95
C ALA A 129 17.83 6.26 10.03
N THR A 130 17.99 4.94 9.89
CA THR A 130 18.99 4.37 9.00
C THR A 130 18.49 4.31 7.54
N PRO A 131 19.39 4.23 6.53
CA PRO A 131 19.00 4.09 5.13
C PRO A 131 18.07 2.89 4.89
N TYR A 132 18.26 1.80 5.60
CA TYR A 132 17.44 0.59 5.50
C TYR A 132 15.97 0.81 5.89
N GLN A 133 15.70 1.80 6.74
CA GLN A 133 14.34 2.18 7.15
C GLN A 133 13.70 3.15 6.16
N VAL A 134 14.48 4.06 5.57
CA VAL A 134 14.01 5.21 4.79
C VAL A 134 13.99 4.95 3.29
N MET A 135 15.06 4.35 2.72
CA MET A 135 15.22 4.19 1.27
C MET A 135 14.07 3.48 0.56
N PRO A 136 13.44 2.41 1.13
CA PRO A 136 12.28 1.81 0.46
C PRO A 136 11.08 2.76 0.33
N ALA A 137 10.88 3.64 1.32
CA ALA A 137 9.83 4.65 1.28
C ALA A 137 10.18 5.80 0.33
N ALA A 138 11.44 6.25 0.32
CA ALA A 138 11.93 7.26 -0.60
C ALA A 138 11.72 6.83 -2.06
N ARG A 139 12.07 5.58 -2.39
CA ARG A 139 11.79 5.00 -3.73
C ARG A 139 10.30 4.95 -4.07
N ASP A 140 9.43 4.66 -3.09
CA ASP A 140 7.97 4.64 -3.30
C ASP A 140 7.40 6.05 -3.53
N LEU A 141 8.05 7.07 -2.94
CA LEU A 141 7.66 8.47 -3.03
C LEU A 141 8.38 9.24 -4.17
N ASN A 142 9.22 8.56 -4.95
CA ASN A 142 10.08 9.14 -6.00
C ASN A 142 10.96 10.28 -5.45
N ILE A 143 11.62 10.04 -4.29
CA ILE A 143 12.58 10.95 -3.68
C ILE A 143 13.96 10.31 -3.77
N ASP A 144 14.87 10.95 -4.50
CA ASP A 144 16.21 10.43 -4.75
C ASP A 144 17.23 10.91 -3.71
N ARG A 145 16.96 12.04 -3.06
CA ARG A 145 17.87 12.66 -2.10
C ARG A 145 17.50 12.25 -0.67
N VAL A 146 18.35 11.44 -0.05
CA VAL A 146 18.10 10.87 1.28
C VAL A 146 19.35 10.99 2.12
N PHE A 147 19.24 11.64 3.26
CA PHE A 147 20.29 11.78 4.27
C PHE A 147 19.83 11.07 5.55
N CYS A 148 20.62 10.11 6.00
CA CYS A 148 20.29 9.21 7.10
C CYS A 148 21.50 8.98 8.00
N THR A 149 21.28 8.43 9.18
CA THR A 149 22.37 7.94 10.04
C THR A 149 22.93 6.65 9.44
N GLY A 150 24.18 6.71 8.93
CA GLY A 150 24.86 5.58 8.31
C GLY A 150 25.28 4.51 9.32
N LEU A 151 25.25 3.26 8.87
CA LEU A 151 25.88 2.12 9.56
C LEU A 151 27.09 1.68 8.74
N GLU A 152 28.18 1.37 9.42
CA GLU A 152 29.40 0.95 8.73
C GLU A 152 29.29 -0.50 8.27
N VAL A 153 29.68 -0.72 7.02
CA VAL A 153 29.68 -2.04 6.37
C VAL A 153 31.08 -2.33 5.82
N ALA A 154 31.58 -3.50 6.10
CA ALA A 154 32.83 -4.01 5.55
C ALA A 154 32.63 -5.44 5.04
N ASN A 155 33.10 -5.72 3.84
CA ASN A 155 33.01 -7.05 3.21
C ASN A 155 31.54 -7.59 3.18
N GLY A 156 30.54 -6.71 2.94
CA GLY A 156 29.14 -7.09 2.86
C GLY A 156 28.46 -7.37 4.22
N SER A 157 29.14 -7.10 5.33
CA SER A 157 28.59 -7.30 6.67
C SER A 157 28.73 -6.03 7.52
N PHE A 158 27.77 -5.81 8.42
CA PHE A 158 27.85 -4.70 9.37
C PHE A 158 29.00 -4.89 10.34
N THR A 159 29.80 -3.84 10.53
CA THR A 159 30.92 -3.86 11.49
C THR A 159 30.48 -3.70 12.95
N GLY A 160 29.26 -3.18 13.16
CA GLY A 160 28.77 -2.76 14.47
C GLY A 160 29.07 -1.31 14.81
N ALA A 161 29.64 -0.54 13.89
CA ALA A 161 29.92 0.88 14.06
C ALA A 161 28.91 1.77 13.32
N VAL A 162 28.81 3.02 13.79
CA VAL A 162 27.95 4.06 13.21
C VAL A 162 28.83 5.05 12.47
N VAL A 163 28.47 5.38 11.25
CA VAL A 163 29.13 6.43 10.46
C VAL A 163 28.80 7.80 11.08
N LYS A 164 29.82 8.59 11.33
CA LYS A 164 29.65 9.95 11.89
C LYS A 164 29.93 11.02 10.84
N PRO A 165 29.30 12.21 10.97
CA PRO A 165 28.30 12.57 12.00
C PRO A 165 26.98 11.83 11.82
N THR A 166 26.26 11.58 12.93
CA THR A 166 24.89 11.06 12.86
C THR A 166 23.94 12.12 12.35
N CYS A 167 22.93 11.73 11.57
CA CYS A 167 21.91 12.64 11.03
C CYS A 167 20.85 12.99 12.11
N PHE A 168 21.31 13.68 13.18
CA PHE A 168 20.52 14.06 14.35
C PHE A 168 20.98 15.42 14.89
N GLY A 169 20.04 16.27 15.28
CA GLY A 169 20.35 17.61 15.78
C GLY A 169 21.11 18.43 14.73
N GLU A 170 22.33 18.89 15.07
CA GLU A 170 23.23 19.62 14.15
C GLU A 170 23.55 18.82 12.88
N GLY A 171 23.69 17.50 12.96
CA GLY A 171 23.94 16.67 11.79
C GLY A 171 22.82 16.71 10.75
N LYS A 172 21.58 17.08 11.12
CA LYS A 172 20.52 17.37 10.15
C LYS A 172 20.72 18.73 9.45
N VAL A 173 21.32 19.71 10.15
CA VAL A 173 21.68 21.00 9.53
C VAL A 173 22.80 20.81 8.52
N ASP A 174 23.84 20.02 8.87
CA ASP A 174 24.94 19.67 7.95
C ASP A 174 24.42 18.96 6.70
N ALA A 175 23.44 18.04 6.86
CA ALA A 175 22.79 17.36 5.76
C ALA A 175 22.00 18.33 4.86
N ALA A 176 21.29 19.30 5.44
CA ALA A 176 20.57 20.34 4.69
C ALA A 176 21.53 21.26 3.93
N GLN A 177 22.65 21.63 4.53
CA GLN A 177 23.71 22.41 3.86
C GLN A 177 24.33 21.63 2.70
N THR A 178 24.52 20.31 2.88
CA THR A 178 25.00 19.45 1.80
C THR A 178 23.99 19.39 0.66
N LEU A 179 22.70 19.20 0.97
CA LEU A 179 21.62 19.28 -0.02
C LEU A 179 21.66 20.61 -0.80
N ALA A 180 21.80 21.74 -0.07
CA ALA A 180 21.86 23.06 -0.68
C ALA A 180 23.05 23.21 -1.65
N ARG A 181 24.23 22.73 -1.25
CA ARG A 181 25.43 22.73 -2.14
C ARG A 181 25.22 21.90 -3.40
N ASP A 182 24.60 20.71 -3.26
CA ASP A 182 24.40 19.77 -4.36
C ASP A 182 23.32 20.23 -5.35
N THR A 183 22.36 21.02 -4.89
CA THR A 183 21.19 21.42 -5.70
C THR A 183 21.17 22.90 -6.07
N GLY A 184 22.01 23.74 -5.44
CA GLY A 184 21.91 25.18 -5.51
C GLY A 184 20.70 25.75 -4.75
N ALA A 185 20.10 25.00 -3.83
CA ALA A 185 18.92 25.45 -3.10
C ALA A 185 19.27 26.53 -2.06
N ASP A 186 18.44 27.56 -2.00
CA ASP A 186 18.48 28.58 -0.95
C ASP A 186 17.65 28.12 0.26
N LEU A 187 18.35 27.78 1.35
CA LEU A 187 17.68 27.31 2.58
C LEU A 187 16.81 28.40 3.22
N SER A 188 17.05 29.69 2.97
CA SER A 188 16.19 30.77 3.45
C SER A 188 14.83 30.83 2.75
N GLN A 189 14.68 30.18 1.58
CA GLN A 189 13.43 30.04 0.84
C GLN A 189 12.85 28.62 0.94
N SER A 190 13.55 27.72 1.59
CA SER A 190 13.27 26.29 1.61
C SER A 190 12.36 25.88 2.78
N PHE A 191 11.62 24.79 2.57
CA PHE A 191 10.70 24.24 3.53
C PHE A 191 11.35 23.09 4.30
N PHE A 192 11.08 23.02 5.61
CA PHE A 192 11.36 21.82 6.41
C PHE A 192 10.14 21.41 7.22
N TYR A 193 9.83 20.12 7.15
CA TYR A 193 8.67 19.50 7.76
C TYR A 193 9.10 18.52 8.85
N SER A 194 8.65 18.72 10.09
CA SER A 194 8.94 17.81 11.22
C SER A 194 7.85 17.78 12.27
N ASP A 195 7.76 16.65 13.02
CA ASP A 195 6.90 16.46 14.21
C ASP A 195 7.68 16.51 15.53
N SER A 196 9.04 16.52 15.48
CA SER A 196 9.92 16.31 16.61
C SER A 196 10.58 17.58 17.15
N VAL A 197 10.74 17.64 18.45
CA VAL A 197 11.55 18.65 19.12
C VAL A 197 13.05 18.49 18.84
N ASP A 198 13.47 17.31 18.44
CA ASP A 198 14.88 17.01 18.14
C ASP A 198 15.36 17.71 16.85
N ASP A 199 14.42 18.27 16.09
CA ASP A 199 14.65 18.94 14.80
C ASP A 199 14.63 20.47 14.91
N ILE A 200 14.61 21.03 16.11
CA ILE A 200 14.53 22.49 16.34
C ILE A 200 15.65 23.22 15.59
N GLN A 201 16.88 22.73 15.64
CA GLN A 201 18.01 23.36 14.99
C GLN A 201 17.80 23.55 13.49
N LEU A 202 17.27 22.55 12.80
CA LEU A 202 16.97 22.65 11.37
C LEU A 202 15.69 23.46 11.11
N LEU A 203 14.67 23.40 11.99
CA LEU A 203 13.48 24.26 11.89
C LEU A 203 13.82 25.73 12.02
N GLU A 204 14.78 26.10 12.89
CA GLU A 204 15.28 27.47 13.05
C GLU A 204 16.19 27.90 11.91
N TYR A 205 16.85 26.96 11.24
CA TYR A 205 17.83 27.21 10.20
C TYR A 205 17.18 27.53 8.83
N VAL A 206 16.03 26.95 8.52
CA VAL A 206 15.34 27.15 7.23
C VAL A 206 14.39 28.33 7.27
N GLY A 207 14.17 28.97 6.11
CA GLY A 207 13.28 30.13 6.03
C GLY A 207 11.79 29.80 6.10
N ARG A 208 11.39 28.56 5.86
CA ARG A 208 9.98 28.11 5.89
C ARG A 208 9.80 26.85 6.75
N PRO A 209 9.97 26.94 8.07
CA PRO A 209 9.71 25.83 8.99
C PRO A 209 8.21 25.54 9.05
N VAL A 210 7.84 24.25 9.00
CA VAL A 210 6.45 23.79 9.13
C VAL A 210 6.39 22.61 10.07
N THR A 211 5.64 22.73 11.15
CA THR A 211 5.49 21.60 12.08
C THR A 211 4.27 20.77 11.73
N LEU A 212 4.50 19.47 11.46
CA LEU A 212 3.47 18.50 11.15
C LEU A 212 3.19 17.63 12.37
N ASN A 213 1.93 17.52 12.75
CA ASN A 213 1.54 16.67 13.88
C ASN A 213 2.35 16.90 15.18
N PRO A 214 2.71 18.11 15.58
CA PRO A 214 3.70 18.34 16.62
C PRO A 214 3.26 17.77 17.97
N ARG A 215 4.21 17.17 18.70
CA ARG A 215 4.02 16.72 20.08
C ARG A 215 3.92 17.92 21.02
N LYS A 216 3.52 17.68 22.24
CA LYS A 216 3.20 18.75 23.21
C LYS A 216 4.31 19.81 23.33
N ARG A 217 5.58 19.38 23.46
CA ARG A 217 6.74 20.29 23.62
C ARG A 217 6.99 21.11 22.36
N LEU A 218 7.04 20.46 21.17
CA LEU A 218 7.22 21.17 19.90
C LEU A 218 6.05 22.12 19.62
N ARG A 219 4.83 21.73 19.97
CA ARG A 219 3.63 22.60 19.80
C ARG A 219 3.74 23.89 20.59
N GLN A 220 4.36 23.87 21.77
CA GLN A 220 4.62 25.07 22.57
C GLN A 220 5.63 25.96 21.86
N ILE A 221 6.78 25.42 21.45
CA ILE A 221 7.84 26.16 20.71
C ILE A 221 7.31 26.73 19.40
N THR A 222 6.50 25.96 18.68
CA THR A 222 5.83 26.38 17.43
C THR A 222 4.96 27.62 17.64
N LYS A 223 4.26 27.72 18.79
CA LYS A 223 3.45 28.89 19.13
C LYS A 223 4.32 30.09 19.49
N GLU A 224 5.40 29.86 20.23
CA GLU A 224 6.35 30.90 20.64
C GLU A 224 7.04 31.54 19.42
N ASN A 225 7.39 30.74 18.41
CA ASN A 225 8.03 31.19 17.17
C ASN A 225 7.05 31.54 16.05
N ASN A 226 5.74 31.43 16.27
CA ASN A 226 4.71 31.66 15.23
C ASN A 226 4.88 30.80 13.96
N TRP A 227 5.47 29.60 14.09
CA TRP A 227 5.66 28.71 12.94
C TRP A 227 4.33 28.15 12.42
N PRO A 228 4.18 27.98 11.12
CA PRO A 228 3.06 27.25 10.54
C PRO A 228 2.97 25.83 11.12
N THR A 229 1.76 25.44 11.50
CA THR A 229 1.52 24.09 12.04
C THR A 229 0.24 23.51 11.50
N THR A 230 0.24 22.22 11.19
CA THR A 230 -0.96 21.46 10.85
C THR A 230 -0.94 20.08 11.50
N THR A 231 -2.12 19.52 11.69
CA THR A 231 -2.30 18.14 12.15
C THR A 231 -3.05 17.39 11.08
N PHE A 232 -2.51 16.27 10.65
CA PHE A 232 -3.12 15.44 9.62
C PHE A 232 -4.40 14.78 10.14
N ASP A 233 -5.46 14.83 9.36
CA ASP A 233 -6.75 14.20 9.69
C ASP A 233 -6.63 12.67 9.74
N SER A 234 -5.70 12.11 8.96
CA SER A 234 -5.42 10.68 8.94
C SER A 234 -4.75 10.16 10.21
N ARG A 235 -4.20 11.04 11.08
CA ARG A 235 -3.51 10.66 12.33
C ARG A 235 -4.45 10.31 13.49
N GLY A 236 -5.72 10.71 13.43
CA GLY A 236 -6.65 10.57 14.55
C GLY A 236 -6.90 9.12 14.97
N ARG A 237 -7.33 8.93 16.24
CA ARG A 237 -7.89 7.65 16.70
C ARG A 237 -9.05 7.29 15.78
N ILE A 238 -9.19 5.99 15.49
CA ILE A 238 -10.33 5.48 14.74
C ILE A 238 -11.59 5.96 15.47
N SER A 239 -12.36 6.83 14.81
CA SER A 239 -13.64 7.29 15.33
C SER A 239 -14.60 6.10 15.40
N VAL A 240 -15.31 5.94 16.53
CA VAL A 240 -16.33 4.90 16.69
C VAL A 240 -17.35 4.96 15.54
N ASN A 241 -17.72 6.16 15.12
CA ASN A 241 -18.63 6.36 13.97
C ASN A 241 -18.02 5.81 12.66
N ARG A 242 -16.75 6.10 12.36
CA ARG A 242 -16.06 5.54 11.17
C ARG A 242 -15.99 4.02 11.23
N PHE A 243 -15.71 3.47 12.39
CA PHE A 243 -15.71 2.02 12.59
C PHE A 243 -17.10 1.42 12.31
N LEU A 244 -18.15 1.95 12.91
CA LEU A 244 -19.54 1.49 12.70
C LEU A 244 -19.96 1.62 11.22
N ARG A 245 -19.64 2.75 10.57
CA ARG A 245 -19.90 2.93 9.13
C ARG A 245 -19.15 1.89 8.28
N SER A 246 -17.91 1.55 8.64
CA SER A 246 -17.12 0.52 7.94
C SER A 246 -17.69 -0.89 8.12
N VAL A 247 -18.18 -1.19 9.33
CA VAL A 247 -18.90 -2.45 9.60
C VAL A 247 -20.20 -2.50 8.78
N ALA A 248 -20.99 -1.43 8.79
CA ALA A 248 -22.23 -1.32 8.02
C ALA A 248 -21.98 -1.43 6.51
N ALA A 249 -20.94 -0.77 6.00
CA ALA A 249 -20.53 -0.84 4.60
C ALA A 249 -20.08 -2.25 4.19
N THR A 250 -19.39 -2.97 5.07
CA THR A 250 -19.05 -4.37 4.80
C THR A 250 -20.28 -5.27 4.87
N GLY A 251 -21.19 -5.00 5.82
CA GLY A 251 -22.45 -5.72 5.99
C GLY A 251 -23.46 -5.45 4.87
N SER A 252 -23.39 -4.28 4.19
CA SER A 252 -24.29 -3.94 3.09
C SER A 252 -24.21 -4.93 1.93
N LEU A 253 -23.07 -5.64 1.77
CA LEU A 253 -22.97 -6.74 0.80
C LEU A 253 -23.96 -7.87 1.10
N VAL A 254 -24.10 -8.26 2.38
CA VAL A 254 -25.05 -9.28 2.79
C VAL A 254 -26.47 -8.75 2.67
N GLY A 255 -26.69 -7.50 3.08
CA GLY A 255 -27.98 -6.83 2.99
C GLY A 255 -28.50 -6.69 1.56
N SER A 256 -27.63 -6.34 0.60
CA SER A 256 -28.01 -6.20 -0.81
C SER A 256 -28.36 -7.53 -1.47
N VAL A 257 -27.65 -8.61 -1.12
CA VAL A 257 -28.00 -9.97 -1.58
C VAL A 257 -29.35 -10.40 -0.98
N ALA A 258 -29.58 -10.16 0.31
CA ALA A 258 -30.85 -10.47 0.94
C ALA A 258 -32.01 -9.67 0.34
N ALA A 259 -31.81 -8.38 0.02
CA ALA A 259 -32.80 -7.51 -0.63
C ALA A 259 -33.11 -7.94 -2.07
N ALA A 260 -32.24 -8.68 -2.73
CA ALA A 260 -32.45 -9.23 -4.07
C ALA A 260 -33.28 -10.53 -4.09
N LEU A 261 -33.44 -11.23 -2.96
CA LEU A 261 -34.19 -12.50 -2.90
C LEU A 261 -35.68 -12.34 -3.28
N PRO A 262 -36.42 -11.31 -2.81
CA PRO A 262 -37.80 -11.10 -3.25
C PRO A 262 -37.90 -10.87 -4.77
N LEU A 263 -36.96 -10.12 -5.35
CA LEU A 263 -36.93 -9.89 -6.80
C LEU A 263 -36.74 -11.20 -7.55
N TYR A 264 -35.81 -12.07 -7.08
CA TYR A 264 -35.65 -13.40 -7.64
C TYR A 264 -36.91 -14.27 -7.52
N ALA A 265 -37.57 -14.24 -6.37
CA ALA A 265 -38.79 -15.00 -6.13
C ALA A 265 -39.96 -14.54 -7.04
N LEU A 266 -40.03 -13.25 -7.36
CA LEU A 266 -41.08 -12.65 -8.20
C LEU A 266 -40.81 -12.85 -9.70
N THR A 267 -39.56 -12.71 -10.13
CA THR A 267 -39.19 -12.68 -11.57
C THR A 267 -38.63 -14.01 -12.09
N GLY A 268 -38.14 -14.87 -11.21
CA GLY A 268 -37.33 -16.05 -11.58
C GLY A 268 -35.98 -15.71 -12.22
N SER A 269 -35.67 -14.42 -12.40
CA SER A 269 -34.47 -13.95 -13.08
C SER A 269 -33.29 -13.83 -12.11
N LYS A 270 -32.37 -14.78 -12.16
CA LYS A 270 -31.10 -14.71 -11.42
C LYS A 270 -30.26 -13.50 -11.84
N ARG A 271 -30.25 -13.18 -13.15
CA ARG A 271 -29.48 -12.05 -13.71
C ARG A 271 -29.94 -10.71 -13.15
N ASP A 272 -31.25 -10.45 -13.16
CA ASP A 272 -31.80 -9.17 -12.65
C ASP A 272 -31.57 -9.02 -11.15
N SER A 273 -31.72 -10.12 -10.41
CA SER A 273 -31.46 -10.15 -8.96
C SER A 273 -29.98 -9.89 -8.63
N LEU A 274 -29.05 -10.45 -9.41
CA LEU A 274 -27.62 -10.16 -9.28
C LEU A 274 -27.31 -8.70 -9.59
N ASN A 275 -27.82 -8.18 -10.69
CA ASN A 275 -27.62 -6.78 -11.11
C ASN A 275 -28.18 -5.80 -10.09
N PHE A 276 -29.35 -6.09 -9.54
CA PHE A 276 -29.94 -5.32 -8.45
C PHE A 276 -29.07 -5.36 -7.20
N SER A 277 -28.63 -6.55 -6.79
CA SER A 277 -27.76 -6.72 -5.61
C SER A 277 -26.44 -5.96 -5.74
N ILE A 278 -25.77 -6.03 -6.89
CA ILE A 278 -24.50 -5.34 -7.16
C ILE A 278 -24.69 -3.83 -7.12
N SER A 279 -25.75 -3.32 -7.79
CA SER A 279 -26.07 -1.89 -7.82
C SER A 279 -26.41 -1.35 -6.42
N LEU A 280 -27.24 -2.07 -5.68
CA LEU A 280 -27.62 -1.69 -4.30
C LEU A 280 -26.41 -1.70 -3.36
N PHE A 281 -25.54 -2.71 -3.47
CA PHE A 281 -24.28 -2.74 -2.73
C PHE A 281 -23.38 -1.56 -3.09
N ALA A 282 -23.20 -1.27 -4.38
CA ALA A 282 -22.35 -0.18 -4.86
C ALA A 282 -22.78 1.17 -4.26
N ASP A 283 -24.07 1.48 -4.33
CA ASP A 283 -24.60 2.75 -3.85
C ASP A 283 -24.59 2.83 -2.31
N THR A 284 -25.06 1.78 -1.62
CA THR A 284 -25.12 1.74 -0.16
C THR A 284 -23.73 1.75 0.48
N CYS A 285 -22.80 0.94 -0.05
CA CYS A 285 -21.44 0.89 0.44
C CYS A 285 -20.75 2.24 0.26
N SER A 286 -20.84 2.85 -0.94
CA SER A 286 -20.23 4.15 -1.24
C SER A 286 -20.78 5.25 -0.32
N ALA A 287 -22.10 5.32 -0.13
CA ALA A 287 -22.72 6.29 0.77
C ALA A 287 -22.29 6.10 2.24
N LEU A 288 -22.21 4.86 2.71
CA LEU A 288 -21.77 4.54 4.07
C LEU A 288 -20.31 4.91 4.33
N ILE A 289 -19.41 4.70 3.37
CA ILE A 289 -17.99 5.04 3.56
C ILE A 289 -17.66 6.48 3.16
N GLY A 290 -18.57 7.18 2.47
CA GLY A 290 -18.33 8.52 1.93
C GLY A 290 -17.34 8.47 0.76
N LEU A 291 -17.57 7.53 -0.17
CA LEU A 291 -16.76 7.36 -1.38
C LEU A 291 -17.39 8.13 -2.54
N ASP A 292 -16.64 9.09 -3.05
CA ASP A 292 -16.93 9.77 -4.31
C ASP A 292 -15.99 9.31 -5.41
N LEU A 293 -16.42 9.36 -6.67
CA LEU A 293 -15.61 8.98 -7.84
C LEU A 293 -15.50 10.15 -8.80
N GLU A 294 -14.27 10.45 -9.21
CA GLU A 294 -13.96 11.26 -10.39
C GLU A 294 -13.51 10.33 -11.50
N VAL A 295 -14.34 10.19 -12.54
CA VAL A 295 -14.13 9.21 -13.61
C VAL A 295 -13.85 9.91 -14.92
N THR A 296 -12.76 9.53 -15.58
CA THR A 296 -12.43 9.93 -16.95
C THR A 296 -12.60 8.74 -17.89
N GLY A 297 -13.22 8.92 -19.07
CA GLY A 297 -13.45 7.85 -20.04
C GLY A 297 -14.55 6.86 -19.64
N GLU A 298 -15.58 7.32 -18.89
CA GLU A 298 -16.68 6.48 -18.43
C GLU A 298 -17.42 5.78 -19.58
N GLU A 299 -17.44 6.39 -20.79
CA GLU A 299 -18.01 5.84 -22.01
C GLU A 299 -17.41 4.49 -22.40
N HIS A 300 -16.15 4.23 -22.09
CA HIS A 300 -15.47 2.96 -22.38
C HIS A 300 -16.00 1.79 -21.55
N LEU A 301 -16.67 2.04 -20.42
CA LEU A 301 -17.32 0.99 -19.62
C LEU A 301 -18.48 0.31 -20.37
N TRP A 302 -19.07 1.02 -21.35
CA TRP A 302 -20.30 0.60 -22.02
C TRP A 302 -20.11 0.39 -23.53
N ALA A 303 -18.97 0.83 -24.10
CA ALA A 303 -18.70 0.79 -25.52
C ALA A 303 -18.73 -0.63 -26.12
N GLN A 304 -18.17 -1.59 -25.39
CA GLN A 304 -18.10 -3.00 -25.83
C GLN A 304 -18.30 -3.93 -24.63
N ARG A 305 -19.36 -4.77 -24.69
CA ARG A 305 -19.65 -5.83 -23.70
C ARG A 305 -20.15 -7.10 -24.40
N PRO A 306 -19.81 -8.29 -23.91
CA PRO A 306 -18.96 -8.54 -22.72
C PRO A 306 -17.51 -8.13 -22.95
N ALA A 307 -16.80 -7.79 -21.86
CA ALA A 307 -15.41 -7.39 -21.84
C ALA A 307 -14.68 -7.93 -20.60
N VAL A 308 -13.35 -7.88 -20.60
CA VAL A 308 -12.54 -8.10 -19.41
C VAL A 308 -12.11 -6.75 -18.84
N PHE A 309 -12.77 -6.31 -17.77
CA PHE A 309 -12.38 -5.12 -17.01
C PHE A 309 -11.19 -5.45 -16.13
N MET A 310 -10.02 -4.94 -16.48
CA MET A 310 -8.80 -5.11 -15.70
C MET A 310 -8.54 -3.86 -14.86
N PHE A 311 -8.30 -4.00 -13.55
CA PHE A 311 -8.01 -2.88 -12.67
C PHE A 311 -6.79 -3.13 -11.80
N ASN A 312 -6.03 -2.10 -11.45
CA ASN A 312 -4.94 -2.18 -10.48
C ASN A 312 -5.50 -2.22 -9.05
N HIS A 313 -4.98 -3.16 -8.25
CA HIS A 313 -5.58 -3.49 -6.96
C HIS A 313 -4.78 -2.94 -5.77
N GLN A 314 -5.30 -1.91 -5.11
CA GLN A 314 -4.64 -1.23 -3.99
C GLN A 314 -5.37 -1.44 -2.65
N SER A 315 -6.70 -1.54 -2.68
CA SER A 315 -7.54 -1.36 -1.51
C SER A 315 -8.69 -2.38 -1.45
N LYS A 316 -9.34 -2.46 -0.31
CA LYS A 316 -10.67 -3.07 -0.20
C LYS A 316 -11.75 -2.20 -0.87
N ALA A 317 -11.52 -0.89 -0.92
CA ALA A 317 -12.42 0.06 -1.57
C ALA A 317 -12.56 -0.20 -3.06
N ASP A 318 -11.57 -0.85 -3.72
CA ASP A 318 -11.62 -1.18 -5.14
C ASP A 318 -12.85 -2.03 -5.50
N VAL A 319 -13.35 -2.85 -4.56
CA VAL A 319 -14.57 -3.62 -4.75
C VAL A 319 -15.79 -2.70 -4.90
N ALA A 320 -15.89 -1.67 -4.06
CA ALA A 320 -16.96 -0.68 -4.13
C ALA A 320 -16.80 0.22 -5.38
N VAL A 321 -15.57 0.62 -5.70
CA VAL A 321 -15.23 1.39 -6.91
C VAL A 321 -15.67 0.62 -8.15
N MET A 322 -15.22 -0.63 -8.32
CA MET A 322 -15.58 -1.45 -9.48
C MET A 322 -17.07 -1.76 -9.54
N ALA A 323 -17.71 -2.07 -8.41
CA ALA A 323 -19.16 -2.30 -8.37
C ALA A 323 -19.94 -1.04 -8.81
N ARG A 324 -19.46 0.16 -8.47
CA ARG A 324 -20.09 1.43 -8.86
C ARG A 324 -19.89 1.76 -10.35
N LEU A 325 -18.73 1.41 -10.90
CA LEU A 325 -18.41 1.64 -12.31
C LEU A 325 -19.14 0.65 -13.22
N VAL A 326 -19.07 -0.64 -12.95
CA VAL A 326 -19.53 -1.69 -13.88
C VAL A 326 -21.00 -2.07 -13.66
N ARG A 327 -21.51 -1.99 -12.43
CA ARG A 327 -22.90 -2.09 -11.96
C ARG A 327 -23.69 -3.37 -12.31
N ARG A 328 -23.60 -3.89 -13.52
CA ARG A 328 -24.42 -5.00 -13.99
C ARG A 328 -23.71 -5.92 -14.99
N ASP A 329 -24.24 -7.10 -15.12
CA ASP A 329 -23.77 -8.14 -16.06
C ASP A 329 -22.29 -8.44 -15.92
N VAL A 330 -21.89 -8.73 -14.65
CA VAL A 330 -20.49 -8.97 -14.30
C VAL A 330 -20.31 -10.20 -13.44
N VAL A 331 -19.19 -10.86 -13.66
CA VAL A 331 -18.63 -11.89 -12.83
C VAL A 331 -17.24 -11.43 -12.35
N ALA A 332 -16.92 -11.69 -11.10
CA ALA A 332 -15.65 -11.26 -10.50
C ALA A 332 -14.85 -12.43 -9.92
N VAL A 333 -13.55 -12.21 -9.72
CA VAL A 333 -12.63 -13.20 -9.18
C VAL A 333 -12.29 -12.88 -7.73
N GLY A 334 -12.57 -13.81 -6.83
CA GLY A 334 -12.25 -13.75 -5.41
C GLY A 334 -11.14 -14.72 -4.99
N LYS A 335 -10.54 -14.47 -3.82
CA LYS A 335 -9.56 -15.38 -3.20
C LYS A 335 -10.32 -16.51 -2.46
N LYS A 336 -9.90 -17.77 -2.62
CA LYS A 336 -10.56 -18.95 -2.04
C LYS A 336 -10.77 -18.87 -0.52
N GLU A 337 -9.85 -18.23 0.20
CA GLU A 337 -9.96 -18.09 1.65
C GLU A 337 -11.13 -17.19 2.07
N ILE A 338 -11.56 -16.25 1.22
CA ILE A 338 -12.73 -15.40 1.47
C ILE A 338 -14.01 -16.23 1.45
N GLN A 339 -14.08 -17.28 0.62
CA GLN A 339 -15.23 -18.20 0.57
C GLN A 339 -15.56 -18.79 1.95
N ARG A 340 -14.54 -18.99 2.80
CA ARG A 340 -14.67 -19.56 4.15
C ARG A 340 -15.13 -18.55 5.21
N MET A 341 -15.19 -17.25 4.86
CA MET A 341 -15.65 -16.22 5.79
C MET A 341 -17.19 -16.32 5.96
N PRO A 342 -17.69 -16.49 7.20
CA PRO A 342 -19.12 -16.57 7.43
C PRO A 342 -19.87 -15.35 6.89
N LEU A 343 -21.01 -15.55 6.29
CA LEU A 343 -21.88 -14.56 5.66
C LEU A 343 -21.26 -13.84 4.46
N ILE A 344 -20.04 -13.34 4.56
CA ILE A 344 -19.36 -12.60 3.49
C ILE A 344 -19.03 -13.52 2.30
N GLY A 345 -18.47 -14.71 2.57
CA GLY A 345 -18.15 -15.66 1.51
C GLY A 345 -19.38 -16.14 0.76
N GLN A 346 -20.47 -16.44 1.47
CA GLN A 346 -21.74 -16.83 0.87
C GLN A 346 -22.35 -15.67 0.06
N ALA A 347 -22.38 -14.44 0.60
CA ALA A 347 -22.89 -13.28 -0.10
C ALA A 347 -22.08 -12.97 -1.37
N MET A 348 -20.74 -13.03 -1.31
CA MET A 348 -19.90 -12.86 -2.51
C MET A 348 -20.15 -13.94 -3.56
N GLY A 349 -20.30 -15.21 -3.16
CA GLY A 349 -20.65 -16.29 -4.07
C GLY A 349 -22.02 -16.09 -4.71
N ALA A 350 -23.03 -15.70 -3.92
CA ALA A 350 -24.36 -15.35 -4.39
C ALA A 350 -24.36 -14.12 -5.33
N ALA A 351 -23.41 -13.18 -5.12
CA ALA A 351 -23.20 -12.02 -5.99
C ALA A 351 -22.32 -12.33 -7.23
N GLY A 352 -22.13 -13.61 -7.60
CA GLY A 352 -21.43 -14.00 -8.83
C GLY A 352 -19.91 -14.01 -8.74
N VAL A 353 -19.32 -13.98 -7.53
CA VAL A 353 -17.86 -14.07 -7.38
C VAL A 353 -17.39 -15.51 -7.46
N VAL A 354 -16.50 -15.80 -8.40
CA VAL A 354 -15.83 -17.10 -8.54
C VAL A 354 -14.55 -17.11 -7.72
N PHE A 355 -14.41 -18.08 -6.80
CA PHE A 355 -13.27 -18.16 -5.90
C PHE A 355 -12.15 -19.03 -6.47
N ILE A 356 -10.97 -18.44 -6.60
CA ILE A 356 -9.80 -19.12 -7.21
C ILE A 356 -8.75 -19.43 -6.14
N ASP A 357 -8.25 -20.68 -6.18
CA ASP A 357 -7.07 -21.09 -5.43
C ASP A 357 -5.81 -20.63 -6.16
N ARG A 358 -5.19 -19.57 -5.66
CA ARG A 358 -4.01 -18.95 -6.28
C ARG A 358 -2.70 -19.67 -5.93
N SER A 359 -2.75 -20.67 -5.05
CA SER A 359 -1.59 -21.45 -4.62
C SER A 359 -1.24 -22.59 -5.58
N ASP A 360 -2.21 -23.02 -6.39
CA ASP A 360 -2.08 -24.10 -7.36
C ASP A 360 -2.51 -23.62 -8.75
N ARG A 361 -1.56 -23.59 -9.69
CA ARG A 361 -1.80 -23.08 -11.05
C ARG A 361 -2.83 -23.92 -11.81
N SER A 362 -2.80 -25.24 -11.65
CA SER A 362 -3.72 -26.14 -12.35
C SER A 362 -5.15 -25.94 -11.86
N LYS A 363 -5.34 -25.89 -10.53
CA LYS A 363 -6.64 -25.62 -9.91
C LYS A 363 -7.14 -24.22 -10.19
N ALA A 364 -6.22 -23.24 -10.30
CA ALA A 364 -6.59 -21.88 -10.69
C ALA A 364 -7.17 -21.85 -12.11
N ILE A 365 -6.55 -22.54 -13.07
CA ILE A 365 -7.02 -22.63 -14.46
C ILE A 365 -8.39 -23.35 -14.51
N GLU A 366 -8.52 -24.48 -13.84
CA GLU A 366 -9.79 -25.22 -13.74
C GLU A 366 -10.92 -24.37 -13.15
N SER A 367 -10.62 -23.61 -12.09
CA SER A 367 -11.57 -22.69 -11.47
C SER A 367 -11.98 -21.52 -12.38
N MET A 368 -11.28 -21.26 -13.47
CA MET A 368 -11.63 -20.21 -14.43
C MET A 368 -12.62 -20.68 -15.51
N ALA A 369 -12.84 -21.98 -15.70
CA ALA A 369 -13.76 -22.49 -16.73
C ALA A 369 -15.20 -21.93 -16.58
N PRO A 370 -15.80 -21.85 -15.38
CA PRO A 370 -17.12 -21.23 -15.19
C PRO A 370 -17.20 -19.76 -15.62
N LEU A 371 -16.07 -19.02 -15.56
CA LEU A 371 -16.02 -17.63 -16.01
C LEU A 371 -16.15 -17.54 -17.54
N ALA A 372 -15.51 -18.45 -18.26
CA ALA A 372 -15.62 -18.49 -19.71
C ALA A 372 -17.06 -18.77 -20.17
N THR A 373 -17.75 -19.69 -19.49
CA THR A 373 -19.18 -19.98 -19.70
C THR A 373 -20.04 -18.75 -19.43
N ALA A 374 -19.89 -18.11 -18.29
CA ALA A 374 -20.64 -16.90 -17.92
C ALA A 374 -20.42 -15.76 -18.95
N MET A 375 -19.21 -15.62 -19.47
CA MET A 375 -18.93 -14.61 -20.49
C MET A 375 -19.52 -14.93 -21.87
N ARG A 376 -19.44 -16.20 -22.32
CA ARG A 376 -19.90 -16.61 -23.66
C ARG A 376 -21.41 -16.80 -23.74
N GLU A 377 -21.98 -17.46 -22.72
CA GLU A 377 -23.37 -17.92 -22.76
C GLU A 377 -24.31 -16.92 -22.08
N GLU A 378 -23.86 -16.30 -20.96
CA GLU A 378 -24.67 -15.35 -20.21
C GLU A 378 -24.39 -13.89 -20.58
N GLY A 379 -23.38 -13.60 -21.43
CA GLY A 379 -22.99 -12.26 -21.84
C GLY A 379 -22.44 -11.40 -20.69
N GLN A 380 -21.89 -12.02 -19.64
CA GLN A 380 -21.33 -11.32 -18.49
C GLN A 380 -19.90 -10.85 -18.78
N SER A 381 -19.55 -9.68 -18.29
CA SER A 381 -18.16 -9.18 -18.34
C SER A 381 -17.37 -9.68 -17.12
N LEU A 382 -16.07 -9.91 -17.32
CA LEU A 382 -15.17 -10.31 -16.23
C LEU A 382 -14.53 -9.09 -15.57
N VAL A 383 -14.60 -9.00 -14.24
CA VAL A 383 -13.86 -8.01 -13.43
C VAL A 383 -12.70 -8.71 -12.74
N ILE A 384 -11.47 -8.32 -13.05
CA ILE A 384 -10.27 -8.99 -12.55
C ILE A 384 -9.12 -8.00 -12.29
N ALA A 385 -8.40 -8.22 -11.18
CA ALA A 385 -7.13 -7.55 -10.92
C ALA A 385 -5.97 -8.42 -11.41
N PRO A 386 -5.26 -8.03 -12.48
CA PRO A 386 -4.19 -8.85 -13.05
C PRO A 386 -2.98 -9.01 -12.13
N GLU A 387 -2.77 -8.12 -11.18
CA GLU A 387 -1.75 -8.25 -10.14
C GLU A 387 -1.95 -9.49 -9.24
N GLY A 388 -3.19 -9.95 -9.12
CA GLY A 388 -3.57 -11.13 -8.35
C GLY A 388 -3.56 -10.93 -6.82
N THR A 389 -3.15 -9.78 -6.31
CA THR A 389 -3.22 -9.38 -4.89
C THR A 389 -3.18 -7.86 -4.80
N ARG A 390 -3.63 -7.31 -3.67
CA ARG A 390 -3.52 -5.87 -3.43
C ARG A 390 -2.06 -5.44 -3.32
N ALA A 391 -1.68 -4.42 -4.11
CA ALA A 391 -0.39 -3.78 -3.96
C ALA A 391 -0.28 -3.09 -2.59
N PRO A 392 0.85 -3.20 -1.91
CA PRO A 392 1.06 -2.49 -0.65
C PRO A 392 1.45 -1.01 -0.85
N THR A 393 1.85 -0.65 -2.07
CA THR A 393 2.32 0.67 -2.49
C THR A 393 1.49 1.16 -3.66
N ARG A 394 1.71 2.41 -4.09
CA ARG A 394 1.09 2.93 -5.32
C ARG A 394 1.78 2.45 -6.61
N LYS A 395 2.94 1.78 -6.51
CA LYS A 395 3.61 1.20 -7.68
C LYS A 395 2.85 -0.01 -8.18
N LEU A 396 2.66 -0.04 -9.50
CA LEU A 396 1.95 -1.13 -10.19
C LEU A 396 2.76 -2.43 -10.08
N ALA A 397 2.12 -3.48 -9.56
CA ALA A 397 2.73 -4.79 -9.48
C ALA A 397 2.72 -5.53 -10.84
N PRO A 398 3.58 -6.56 -11.01
CA PRO A 398 3.58 -7.37 -12.22
C PRO A 398 2.23 -8.05 -12.49
N PHE A 399 1.83 -8.11 -13.75
CA PHE A 399 0.57 -8.70 -14.17
C PHE A 399 0.67 -10.22 -14.38
N LYS A 400 -0.37 -10.94 -13.96
CA LYS A 400 -0.55 -12.38 -14.21
C LYS A 400 -1.34 -12.58 -15.49
N LYS A 401 -1.01 -13.63 -16.21
CA LYS A 401 -1.55 -13.92 -17.54
C LYS A 401 -3.02 -14.39 -17.59
N GLY A 402 -3.62 -14.78 -16.42
CA GLY A 402 -4.94 -15.42 -16.40
C GLY A 402 -6.08 -14.63 -17.03
N GLY A 403 -6.18 -13.33 -16.77
CA GLY A 403 -7.19 -12.46 -17.38
C GLY A 403 -7.00 -12.29 -18.89
N PHE A 404 -5.75 -12.27 -19.35
CA PHE A 404 -5.40 -12.18 -20.78
C PHE A 404 -5.78 -13.46 -21.53
N HIS A 405 -5.45 -14.62 -20.96
CA HIS A 405 -5.92 -15.91 -21.50
C HIS A 405 -7.44 -15.97 -21.62
N MET A 406 -8.15 -15.42 -20.62
CA MET A 406 -9.61 -15.40 -20.64
C MET A 406 -10.15 -14.51 -21.76
N ALA A 407 -9.61 -13.30 -21.94
CA ALA A 407 -10.00 -12.38 -22.99
C ALA A 407 -9.81 -13.01 -24.39
N MET A 408 -8.64 -13.61 -24.64
CA MET A 408 -8.34 -14.32 -25.89
C MET A 408 -9.25 -15.54 -26.09
N GLN A 409 -9.45 -16.36 -25.06
CA GLN A 409 -10.24 -17.59 -25.16
C GLN A 409 -11.71 -17.30 -25.49
N VAL A 410 -12.24 -16.19 -24.95
CA VAL A 410 -13.64 -15.77 -25.18
C VAL A 410 -13.78 -14.89 -26.41
N GLY A 411 -12.71 -14.22 -26.85
CA GLY A 411 -12.73 -13.30 -27.99
C GLY A 411 -13.36 -11.95 -27.65
N VAL A 412 -13.05 -11.40 -26.46
CA VAL A 412 -13.61 -10.13 -25.96
C VAL A 412 -12.50 -9.12 -25.67
N PRO A 413 -12.77 -7.82 -25.78
CA PRO A 413 -11.78 -6.79 -25.50
C PRO A 413 -11.40 -6.72 -24.02
N ILE A 414 -10.22 -6.16 -23.74
CA ILE A 414 -9.78 -5.77 -22.40
C ILE A 414 -10.03 -4.28 -22.22
N VAL A 415 -10.71 -3.90 -21.16
CA VAL A 415 -10.91 -2.51 -20.75
C VAL A 415 -10.06 -2.24 -19.52
N PRO A 416 -8.96 -1.47 -19.65
CA PRO A 416 -8.13 -1.11 -18.51
C PRO A 416 -8.82 -0.03 -17.65
N VAL A 417 -8.91 -0.26 -16.35
CA VAL A 417 -9.48 0.67 -15.35
C VAL A 417 -8.40 1.03 -14.35
N VAL A 418 -7.89 2.25 -14.44
CA VAL A 418 -6.77 2.74 -13.62
C VAL A 418 -7.29 3.46 -12.39
N ILE A 419 -7.08 2.89 -11.22
CA ILE A 419 -7.49 3.45 -9.93
C ILE A 419 -6.28 4.13 -9.29
N HIS A 420 -6.32 5.45 -9.06
CA HIS A 420 -5.15 6.22 -8.63
C HIS A 420 -4.89 6.15 -7.12
N ASN A 421 -5.92 6.29 -6.29
CA ASN A 421 -5.75 6.57 -4.87
C ASN A 421 -6.72 5.84 -3.93
N ALA A 422 -7.30 4.73 -4.33
CA ALA A 422 -8.19 3.95 -3.45
C ALA A 422 -7.47 3.42 -2.17
N GLY A 423 -6.14 3.34 -2.20
CA GLY A 423 -5.33 3.05 -1.03
C GLY A 423 -5.49 4.05 0.11
N ASP A 424 -5.86 5.31 -0.19
CA ASP A 424 -6.07 6.36 0.80
C ASP A 424 -7.40 6.17 1.55
N ILE A 425 -8.40 5.58 0.88
CA ILE A 425 -9.70 5.23 1.48
C ILE A 425 -9.57 4.07 2.48
N ALA A 426 -8.82 3.02 2.12
CA ALA A 426 -8.53 1.90 3.01
C ALA A 426 -7.20 1.23 2.65
N PRO A 427 -6.09 1.62 3.29
CA PRO A 427 -4.79 0.99 3.07
C PRO A 427 -4.83 -0.53 3.25
N LYS A 428 -3.93 -1.25 2.57
CA LYS A 428 -3.81 -2.70 2.71
C LYS A 428 -3.56 -3.09 4.18
N GLY A 429 -4.49 -3.82 4.76
CA GLY A 429 -4.43 -4.27 6.16
C GLY A 429 -5.38 -3.54 7.11
N ASP A 430 -5.87 -2.36 6.74
CA ASP A 430 -6.83 -1.62 7.55
C ASP A 430 -8.25 -2.15 7.36
N PHE A 431 -9.04 -2.10 8.42
CA PHE A 431 -10.47 -2.46 8.39
C PHE A 431 -11.35 -1.23 8.15
N VAL A 432 -10.95 -0.08 8.66
CA VAL A 432 -11.77 1.14 8.64
C VAL A 432 -11.57 1.91 7.35
N PHE A 433 -12.68 2.26 6.71
CA PHE A 433 -12.69 3.13 5.54
C PHE A 433 -12.66 4.61 5.96
N LYS A 434 -11.94 5.42 5.20
CA LYS A 434 -11.92 6.88 5.29
C LYS A 434 -12.77 7.45 4.15
N PRO A 435 -13.53 8.53 4.37
CA PRO A 435 -14.21 9.20 3.28
C PRO A 435 -13.21 9.86 2.34
N GLY A 436 -13.57 10.01 1.08
CA GLY A 436 -12.75 10.72 0.10
C GLY A 436 -13.11 10.39 -1.33
N THR A 437 -12.53 11.15 -2.25
CA THR A 437 -12.70 11.01 -3.69
C THR A 437 -11.64 10.10 -4.28
N VAL A 438 -12.03 9.12 -5.08
CA VAL A 438 -11.13 8.25 -5.83
C VAL A 438 -11.17 8.65 -7.30
N ARG A 439 -9.98 8.95 -7.86
CA ARG A 439 -9.82 9.23 -9.30
C ARG A 439 -9.64 7.93 -10.04
N VAL A 440 -10.36 7.80 -11.15
CA VAL A 440 -10.35 6.60 -12.01
C VAL A 440 -10.28 7.01 -13.47
N ASP A 441 -9.32 6.48 -14.19
CA ASP A 441 -9.25 6.58 -15.64
C ASP A 441 -9.68 5.24 -16.26
N VAL A 442 -10.74 5.26 -17.06
CA VAL A 442 -11.16 4.13 -17.88
C VAL A 442 -10.57 4.33 -19.27
N LEU A 443 -9.58 3.50 -19.59
CA LEU A 443 -8.86 3.63 -20.86
C LEU A 443 -9.64 2.97 -22.02
N PRO A 444 -9.37 3.35 -23.27
CA PRO A 444 -10.00 2.74 -24.43
C PRO A 444 -9.88 1.21 -24.43
N PRO A 445 -10.92 0.49 -24.90
CA PRO A 445 -10.88 -0.96 -25.03
C PRO A 445 -9.73 -1.41 -25.92
N VAL A 446 -9.00 -2.42 -25.47
CA VAL A 446 -7.93 -3.07 -26.22
C VAL A 446 -8.51 -4.29 -26.92
N ASP A 447 -8.53 -4.28 -28.25
CA ASP A 447 -8.95 -5.43 -29.04
C ASP A 447 -7.98 -6.60 -28.85
N THR A 448 -8.52 -7.79 -28.64
CA THR A 448 -7.75 -9.02 -28.49
C THR A 448 -7.81 -9.92 -29.75
N THR A 449 -8.45 -9.45 -30.81
CA THR A 449 -8.52 -10.15 -32.10
C THR A 449 -7.10 -10.33 -32.64
N GLY A 450 -6.76 -11.54 -33.06
CA GLY A 450 -5.43 -11.85 -33.57
C GLY A 450 -4.33 -11.99 -32.52
N TRP A 451 -4.65 -11.89 -31.21
CA TRP A 451 -3.69 -12.21 -30.16
C TRP A 451 -3.34 -13.69 -30.16
N SER A 452 -2.09 -14.02 -29.85
CA SER A 452 -1.61 -15.40 -29.80
C SER A 452 -0.88 -15.70 -28.48
N LEU A 453 -0.84 -16.98 -28.12
CA LEU A 453 -0.12 -17.42 -26.90
C LEU A 453 1.39 -17.16 -26.99
N GLU A 454 1.94 -17.15 -28.20
CA GLU A 454 3.37 -16.90 -28.46
C GLU A 454 3.75 -15.45 -28.13
N LYS A 455 2.85 -14.50 -28.40
CA LYS A 455 3.02 -13.06 -28.15
C LYS A 455 2.44 -12.60 -26.81
N MET A 456 2.05 -13.54 -25.93
CA MET A 456 1.38 -13.23 -24.68
C MET A 456 2.17 -12.24 -23.79
N ASP A 457 3.50 -12.33 -23.77
CA ASP A 457 4.34 -11.45 -22.95
C ASP A 457 4.39 -10.01 -23.49
N GLU A 458 4.36 -9.85 -24.80
CA GLU A 458 4.23 -8.55 -25.47
C GLU A 458 2.87 -7.92 -25.16
N GLN A 459 1.80 -8.70 -25.29
CA GLN A 459 0.42 -8.26 -25.05
C GLN A 459 0.20 -7.86 -23.59
N VAL A 460 0.73 -8.62 -22.63
CA VAL A 460 0.71 -8.28 -21.21
C VAL A 460 1.48 -6.99 -20.95
N THR A 461 2.66 -6.83 -21.57
CA THR A 461 3.49 -5.63 -21.43
C THR A 461 2.80 -4.41 -22.03
N LEU A 462 2.16 -4.55 -23.20
CA LEU A 462 1.38 -3.48 -23.83
C LEU A 462 0.30 -2.94 -22.86
N VAL A 463 -0.58 -3.80 -22.37
CA VAL A 463 -1.66 -3.37 -21.47
C VAL A 463 -1.09 -2.83 -20.15
N ARG A 464 -0.02 -3.45 -19.62
CA ARG A 464 0.62 -2.96 -18.40
C ARG A 464 1.21 -1.56 -18.57
N ASN A 465 1.81 -1.27 -19.71
CA ASN A 465 2.36 0.07 -20.01
C ASN A 465 1.26 1.13 -20.09
N MET A 466 0.06 0.80 -20.58
CA MET A 466 -1.09 1.72 -20.49
C MET A 466 -1.41 2.11 -19.06
N PHE A 467 -1.38 1.15 -18.12
CA PHE A 467 -1.52 1.47 -16.68
C PHE A 467 -0.36 2.29 -16.13
N LEU A 468 0.89 1.94 -16.50
CA LEU A 468 2.08 2.66 -16.03
C LEU A 468 2.04 4.12 -16.50
N GLN A 469 1.69 4.37 -17.76
CA GLN A 469 1.56 5.70 -18.33
C GLN A 469 0.49 6.52 -17.60
N ALA A 470 -0.71 5.98 -17.41
CA ALA A 470 -1.79 6.65 -16.70
C ALA A 470 -1.44 6.94 -15.22
N LEU A 471 -0.65 6.07 -14.58
CA LEU A 471 -0.16 6.26 -13.21
C LEU A 471 1.08 7.15 -13.12
N GLY A 472 1.61 7.69 -14.24
CA GLY A 472 2.84 8.48 -14.27
C GLY A 472 4.08 7.67 -13.86
N GLN A 473 4.09 6.35 -14.11
CA GLN A 473 5.21 5.46 -13.83
C GLN A 473 5.96 5.11 -15.12
N PRO A 474 7.28 4.85 -15.05
CA PRO A 474 8.06 4.52 -16.23
C PRO A 474 7.54 3.28 -16.95
N GLU A 475 7.42 3.37 -18.26
CA GLU A 475 7.11 2.22 -19.09
C GLU A 475 8.23 1.17 -19.05
N GLN A 476 7.87 -0.07 -19.36
CA GLN A 476 8.79 -1.20 -19.28
C GLN A 476 8.88 -1.95 -20.61
N THR A 477 10.07 -2.46 -20.88
CA THR A 477 10.28 -3.43 -21.95
C THR A 477 9.74 -4.81 -21.54
N VAL A 478 9.52 -5.68 -22.53
CA VAL A 478 9.12 -7.09 -22.26
C VAL A 478 10.11 -7.78 -21.34
N ALA A 479 11.43 -7.57 -21.54
CA ALA A 479 12.47 -8.15 -20.69
C ALA A 479 12.38 -7.68 -19.23
N GLN A 480 12.12 -6.39 -19.01
CA GLN A 480 11.92 -5.82 -17.67
C GLN A 480 10.65 -6.38 -17.01
N THR A 481 9.55 -6.44 -17.75
CA THR A 481 8.28 -7.03 -17.28
C THR A 481 8.46 -8.49 -16.86
N LEU A 482 9.16 -9.30 -17.66
CA LEU A 482 9.47 -10.70 -17.35
C LEU A 482 10.36 -10.83 -16.12
N LYS A 483 11.41 -10.00 -16.01
CA LYS A 483 12.30 -9.97 -14.83
C LYS A 483 11.52 -9.65 -13.55
N GLU A 484 10.63 -8.67 -13.60
CA GLU A 484 9.76 -8.35 -12.44
C GLU A 484 8.79 -9.49 -12.10
N GLN A 485 8.19 -10.15 -13.09
CA GLN A 485 7.33 -11.31 -12.86
C GLN A 485 8.07 -12.47 -12.18
N GLN A 486 9.34 -12.70 -12.54
CA GLN A 486 10.19 -13.72 -11.92
C GLN A 486 10.65 -13.31 -10.52
N ALA A 487 10.93 -12.03 -10.32
CA ALA A 487 11.36 -11.44 -9.06
C ALA A 487 10.20 -11.08 -8.12
N LEU A 488 8.98 -11.64 -8.34
CA LEU A 488 7.83 -11.39 -7.47
C LEU A 488 8.24 -11.52 -6.00
N PRO A 489 8.04 -10.47 -5.19
CA PRO A 489 8.31 -10.51 -3.77
C PRO A 489 7.59 -11.67 -3.08
N ASP A 490 8.16 -12.23 -2.03
CA ASP A 490 7.58 -13.38 -1.32
C ASP A 490 6.16 -13.14 -0.80
N ASP A 491 5.80 -11.89 -0.52
CA ASP A 491 4.45 -11.50 -0.10
C ASP A 491 3.44 -11.46 -1.26
N MET A 492 3.89 -11.51 -2.49
CA MET A 492 3.08 -11.60 -3.72
C MET A 492 3.18 -12.98 -4.37
N ARG A 493 4.11 -13.85 -3.93
CA ARG A 493 4.15 -15.24 -4.34
C ARG A 493 3.02 -16.01 -3.67
N PRO A 494 2.41 -16.99 -4.36
CA PRO A 494 1.46 -17.89 -3.72
C PRO A 494 2.18 -18.60 -2.56
N GLU A 495 1.63 -18.53 -1.34
CA GLU A 495 2.16 -19.27 -0.18
C GLU A 495 2.31 -20.73 -0.57
N LYS A 496 3.54 -21.24 -0.52
CA LYS A 496 3.79 -22.68 -0.63
C LYS A 496 3.12 -23.34 0.57
N ALA A 497 2.01 -24.01 0.34
CA ALA A 497 1.16 -24.70 1.33
C ALA A 497 1.91 -25.79 2.17
N GLY A 498 3.23 -25.87 2.05
CA GLY A 498 4.05 -26.94 2.66
C GLY A 498 4.70 -26.62 4.00
N LYS A 499 4.82 -25.34 4.42
CA LYS A 499 5.57 -25.02 5.65
C LYS A 499 4.69 -24.84 6.90
N ALA A 500 3.46 -24.38 6.76
CA ALA A 500 2.53 -24.21 7.90
C ALA A 500 1.97 -25.57 8.39
N ALA A 501 1.72 -26.51 7.49
CA ALA A 501 1.26 -27.87 7.86
C ALA A 501 2.36 -28.68 8.57
N LYS A 502 3.63 -28.51 8.22
CA LYS A 502 4.76 -29.17 8.92
C LYS A 502 5.03 -28.62 10.32
N LYS A 503 4.78 -27.32 10.55
CA LYS A 503 4.94 -26.71 11.89
C LYS A 503 3.82 -27.12 12.85
N SER A 504 2.58 -27.22 12.39
CA SER A 504 1.45 -27.68 13.21
C SER A 504 1.47 -29.19 13.47
N ALA A 505 1.99 -29.98 12.52
CA ALA A 505 2.20 -31.42 12.70
C ALA A 505 3.34 -31.74 13.68
N LYS A 506 4.43 -30.95 13.66
CA LYS A 506 5.54 -31.07 14.62
C LYS A 506 5.13 -30.68 16.05
N THR A 507 4.28 -29.67 16.21
CA THR A 507 3.77 -29.26 17.53
C THR A 507 2.75 -30.25 18.10
N LYS A 508 1.93 -30.90 17.25
CA LYS A 508 1.02 -31.98 17.67
C LYS A 508 1.72 -33.30 17.95
N ALA A 509 2.84 -33.59 17.31
CA ALA A 509 3.67 -34.76 17.57
C ALA A 509 4.52 -34.63 18.85
N ALA A 510 4.95 -33.42 19.18
CA ALA A 510 5.70 -33.13 20.43
C ALA A 510 4.82 -33.13 21.68
N ALA A 511 3.52 -32.83 21.52
CA ALA A 511 2.55 -32.89 22.65
C ALA A 511 2.10 -34.29 23.03
N LYS A 512 2.38 -35.34 22.20
CA LYS A 512 2.01 -36.75 22.45
C LYS A 512 3.13 -37.59 23.07
N LYS A 513 4.32 -37.01 23.35
CA LYS A 513 5.43 -37.73 24.01
C LYS A 513 5.83 -37.04 25.31
N LYS A 514 4.98 -37.13 26.34
CA LYS A 514 5.43 -37.03 27.74
C LYS A 514 5.17 -38.36 28.40
N PRO A 515 6.17 -39.01 29.03
CA PRO A 515 6.00 -40.27 29.71
C PRO A 515 5.33 -40.05 31.09
N LEU A 516 4.33 -40.87 31.40
CA LEU A 516 3.79 -40.99 32.76
C LEU A 516 4.88 -41.54 33.68
N SER A 517 5.32 -40.75 34.65
CA SER A 517 6.14 -41.21 35.75
C SER A 517 5.26 -41.99 36.75
N LYS A 518 5.73 -43.19 37.08
CA LYS A 518 5.23 -44.06 38.12
C LYS A 518 5.27 -43.38 39.49
N ARG A 519 4.17 -43.46 40.23
CA ARG A 519 4.22 -43.35 41.70
C ARG A 519 3.37 -44.42 42.32
N SER A 520 4.00 -45.12 43.24
CA SER A 520 3.61 -46.32 43.97
C SER A 520 2.52 -46.10 45.01
N LYS A 521 1.71 -47.14 45.16
CA LYS A 521 1.11 -47.79 46.35
C LYS A 521 0.81 -46.98 47.61
N THR A 522 -0.44 -47.01 48.06
CA THR A 522 -0.84 -47.81 49.24
C THR A 522 -2.36 -47.82 49.43
N SER A 523 -2.88 -49.03 49.67
CA SER A 523 -3.94 -49.49 50.58
C SER A 523 -5.24 -48.69 50.69
N GLY A 524 -6.39 -49.28 50.50
CA GLY A 524 -7.05 -50.30 51.20
C GLY A 524 -8.58 -50.23 51.06
N ALA A 525 -9.19 -51.33 51.08
CA ALA A 525 -10.52 -51.73 51.60
C ALA A 525 -11.78 -51.47 50.73
N THR A 526 -12.21 -52.63 50.20
CA THR A 526 -13.53 -53.27 50.31
C THR A 526 -14.84 -52.54 50.06
N ARG A 527 -15.63 -52.96 49.10
CA ARG A 527 -16.89 -53.71 49.29
C ARG A 527 -17.64 -53.96 47.98
N LYS A 528 -17.84 -55.26 47.72
CA LYS A 528 -18.93 -55.98 47.07
C LYS A 528 -20.20 -55.16 46.71
N VAL A 529 -20.89 -55.47 45.59
CA VAL A 529 -21.77 -56.64 45.32
C VAL A 529 -22.26 -56.51 43.85
N ALA A 530 -22.10 -57.56 43.05
CA ALA A 530 -23.09 -58.41 42.33
C ALA A 530 -24.07 -57.62 41.38
N SER A 531 -24.45 -58.08 40.22
CA SER A 531 -24.51 -59.37 39.56
C SER A 531 -25.26 -59.27 38.24
N LYS A 532 -25.01 -60.24 37.35
CA LYS A 532 -25.84 -60.72 36.24
C LYS A 532 -25.97 -59.89 35.00
N GLY A 533 -25.64 -60.31 33.83
CA GLY A 533 -25.58 -61.66 33.26
C GLY A 533 -26.28 -61.64 31.92
N ARG A 534 -25.69 -62.12 30.89
CA ARG A 534 -26.17 -63.05 29.87
C ARG A 534 -25.62 -62.78 28.48
N GLN A 535 -24.69 -63.54 28.10
CA GLN A 535 -24.47 -64.36 26.92
C GLN A 535 -25.56 -64.29 25.83
N VAL A 536 -25.13 -64.28 24.57
CA VAL A 536 -25.12 -65.38 23.59
C VAL A 536 -24.50 -64.80 22.28
N ALA A 537 -23.36 -65.29 21.85
CA ALA A 537 -23.01 -66.27 20.82
C ALA A 537 -23.52 -65.85 19.39
N GLY A 538 -22.66 -65.81 18.44
CA GLY A 538 -22.10 -66.86 17.67
C GLY A 538 -21.55 -66.37 16.30
N LYS A 539 -20.42 -67.01 16.00
CA LYS A 539 -19.88 -67.51 14.71
C LYS A 539 -19.66 -66.60 13.55
N ALA A 540 -18.44 -66.33 13.17
CA ALA A 540 -17.41 -67.17 12.50
C ALA A 540 -17.63 -67.39 11.01
N THR A 541 -16.62 -67.08 10.25
CA THR A 541 -15.87 -67.69 9.14
C THR A 541 -15.80 -66.83 7.95
N THR A 542 -14.78 -66.62 7.13
CA THR A 542 -13.49 -67.27 6.89
C THR A 542 -12.74 -66.41 5.85
N LYS A 543 -11.45 -66.38 5.95
CA LYS A 543 -10.54 -66.02 4.85
C LYS A 543 -10.48 -67.17 3.83
N PRO A 544 -10.08 -66.95 2.58
CA PRO A 544 -8.75 -67.42 2.21
C PRO A 544 -7.89 -66.50 1.35
N LYS A 545 -6.59 -66.77 1.46
CA LYS A 545 -5.45 -66.36 0.64
C LYS A 545 -5.47 -67.05 -0.73
N THR A 546 -4.80 -66.44 -1.73
CA THR A 546 -3.79 -67.05 -2.63
C THR A 546 -3.35 -66.01 -3.62
N LYS A 547 -2.16 -65.74 -3.77
CA LYS A 547 -0.85 -66.20 -4.31
C LYS A 547 -0.50 -65.51 -5.61
N ALA A 548 0.72 -65.00 -5.59
CA ALA A 548 1.51 -64.41 -6.66
C ALA A 548 1.78 -65.38 -7.82
N VAL A 549 1.97 -64.84 -9.01
CA VAL A 549 2.83 -65.42 -10.06
C VAL A 549 3.60 -64.32 -10.74
N THR A 550 4.90 -64.51 -10.71
CA THR A 550 5.96 -63.83 -11.43
C THR A 550 6.03 -64.27 -12.88
N ALA A 551 6.38 -63.38 -13.81
CA ALA A 551 7.12 -63.73 -15.02
C ALA A 551 8.05 -62.59 -15.46
N LYS A 552 9.31 -62.94 -15.55
CA LYS A 552 10.43 -62.20 -16.20
C LYS A 552 10.45 -62.41 -17.70
N ALA A 553 10.96 -61.44 -18.43
CA ALA A 553 11.92 -61.56 -19.55
C ALA A 553 12.13 -60.15 -20.13
N SER A 554 13.28 -59.50 -20.03
CA SER A 554 14.57 -59.55 -20.75
C SER A 554 14.40 -59.31 -22.26
N THR A 555 15.00 -58.26 -22.84
CA THR A 555 16.32 -58.09 -23.41
C THR A 555 16.37 -56.75 -24.16
N ALA A 556 17.32 -55.97 -23.93
CA ALA A 556 18.62 -55.64 -24.55
C ALA A 556 18.53 -54.59 -25.66
N ALA A 557 19.09 -53.47 -25.41
CA ALA A 557 20.27 -52.81 -25.95
C ALA A 557 20.35 -52.52 -27.45
N ALA A 558 20.57 -51.22 -27.80
CA ALA A 558 21.65 -50.78 -28.66
C ALA A 558 21.76 -49.26 -28.73
N LYS A 559 22.90 -48.73 -28.31
CA LYS A 559 23.48 -47.45 -28.78
C LYS A 559 24.19 -47.73 -30.11
N PRO A 560 24.38 -46.72 -30.96
CA PRO A 560 25.72 -46.42 -31.35
C PRO A 560 26.11 -44.93 -31.29
N LYS A 561 27.44 -44.78 -31.20
CA LYS A 561 28.25 -43.59 -31.07
C LYS A 561 28.43 -42.78 -32.36
N SER A 562 28.62 -41.46 -32.18
CA SER A 562 29.73 -40.58 -32.66
C SER A 562 30.18 -40.60 -34.14
N THR A 563 30.33 -39.36 -34.67
CA THR A 563 31.55 -38.81 -35.27
C THR A 563 31.28 -37.33 -35.60
N ALA A 564 31.99 -36.44 -34.95
CA ALA A 564 33.22 -35.73 -35.30
C ALA A 564 33.08 -34.61 -36.36
N ASN A 565 33.44 -33.43 -35.92
CA ASN A 565 33.78 -32.18 -36.62
C ASN A 565 34.72 -32.41 -37.86
N PRO A 566 34.79 -31.40 -38.78
CA PRO A 566 35.93 -30.50 -38.62
C PRO A 566 35.64 -29.01 -38.94
N THR A 567 36.40 -28.21 -38.21
CA THR A 567 36.91 -26.84 -38.35
C THR A 567 37.33 -26.46 -39.78
N VAL A 568 36.98 -25.23 -40.23
CA VAL A 568 37.87 -24.43 -41.09
C VAL A 568 37.75 -22.95 -40.70
N ALA A 569 38.93 -22.38 -40.37
CA ALA A 569 39.19 -20.96 -40.18
C ALA A 569 39.61 -20.31 -41.50
N SER A 570 39.28 -19.04 -41.73
CA SER A 570 40.11 -18.07 -42.46
C SER A 570 39.59 -16.66 -42.23
N LYS A 571 40.30 -15.89 -41.50
CA LYS A 571 41.16 -14.71 -41.77
C LYS A 571 40.67 -13.73 -42.85
N GLY A 572 40.47 -12.50 -42.35
CA GLY A 572 41.13 -11.33 -42.95
C GLY A 572 40.26 -10.32 -43.65
N ARG A 573 40.07 -9.13 -43.25
CA ARG A 573 40.90 -7.94 -43.53
C ARG A 573 40.08 -6.65 -43.36
N GLN A 574 40.65 -5.72 -42.62
CA GLN A 574 40.28 -4.31 -42.54
C GLN A 574 40.37 -3.63 -43.90
N VAL A 575 39.46 -2.70 -44.21
CA VAL A 575 39.81 -1.46 -44.92
C VAL A 575 38.92 -0.34 -44.45
N ALA A 576 39.55 0.74 -44.05
CA ALA A 576 38.98 2.05 -43.74
C ALA A 576 38.61 2.80 -45.02
N GLY A 577 37.57 3.63 -44.97
CA GLY A 577 37.27 4.57 -46.03
C GLY A 577 36.38 5.69 -45.51
N LYS A 578 36.98 6.87 -45.27
CA LYS A 578 36.34 8.18 -45.13
C LYS A 578 35.72 8.59 -46.46
N ALA A 579 34.56 9.24 -46.44
CA ALA A 579 34.28 10.44 -47.25
C ALA A 579 32.97 11.10 -46.83
N THR A 580 33.12 12.31 -46.41
CA THR A 580 32.25 13.51 -46.37
C THR A 580 31.43 13.71 -47.64
N THR A 581 30.19 14.14 -47.51
CA THR A 581 29.68 15.32 -48.27
C THR A 581 28.42 15.91 -47.64
N LYS A 582 28.49 17.23 -47.50
CA LYS A 582 27.41 18.17 -47.19
C LYS A 582 26.49 18.31 -48.42
N ALA A 583 25.21 18.44 -48.21
CA ALA A 583 24.34 19.19 -49.09
C ALA A 583 23.31 19.99 -48.26
N LYS A 584 23.47 21.30 -48.35
CA LYS A 584 22.47 22.32 -47.98
C LYS A 584 21.44 22.42 -49.10
N THR A 585 20.17 22.49 -48.77
CA THR A 585 19.21 23.16 -49.64
C THR A 585 18.26 24.02 -48.79
N LYS A 586 18.31 25.33 -49.10
CA LYS A 586 17.40 26.39 -48.67
C LYS A 586 16.14 26.37 -49.55
N ALA A 587 15.06 26.82 -49.00
CA ALA A 587 14.03 27.74 -49.48
C ALA A 587 12.64 27.25 -48.99
N LYS A 588 11.65 28.02 -48.63
CA LYS A 588 11.35 29.46 -48.80
C LYS A 588 10.16 29.77 -47.91
N VAL A 589 10.21 30.92 -47.34
CA VAL A 589 9.13 31.62 -46.60
C VAL A 589 7.97 31.97 -47.55
N ALA A 590 6.73 31.80 -47.11
CA ALA A 590 5.59 32.58 -47.58
C ALA A 590 4.72 33.01 -46.39
N LYS A 591 4.67 34.31 -46.18
CA LYS A 591 3.72 35.06 -45.36
C LYS A 591 2.39 35.21 -46.10
N ALA A 592 1.27 35.11 -45.40
CA ALA A 592 0.05 35.90 -45.64
C ALA A 592 -0.77 35.82 -44.35
N SER A 593 -0.81 36.78 -43.51
CA SER A 593 -1.68 37.97 -43.41
C SER A 593 -3.10 37.65 -42.93
N THR A 594 -3.34 38.10 -41.71
CA THR A 594 -4.64 38.35 -41.03
C THR A 594 -5.54 39.31 -41.83
N PRO A 595 -6.87 39.37 -41.56
CA PRO A 595 -7.29 40.39 -40.62
C PRO A 595 -8.45 40.01 -39.65
N ALA A 596 -8.47 40.79 -38.58
CA ALA A 596 -9.49 40.87 -37.56
C ALA A 596 -10.81 41.50 -38.07
N ALA A 597 -11.92 41.10 -37.44
CA ALA A 597 -13.11 41.95 -37.35
C ALA A 597 -13.91 41.64 -36.08
N LYS A 598 -13.98 42.60 -35.19
CA LYS A 598 -15.10 42.82 -34.24
C LYS A 598 -16.23 43.57 -34.95
N PRO A 599 -17.47 43.41 -34.55
CA PRO A 599 -18.29 44.59 -34.20
C PRO A 599 -19.08 44.40 -32.88
N LYS A 600 -19.02 45.41 -32.06
CA LYS A 600 -19.97 46.40 -31.50
C LYS A 600 -21.45 45.96 -31.32
N SER A 601 -21.86 45.88 -30.07
CA SER A 601 -22.80 46.68 -29.26
C SER A 601 -24.09 47.23 -29.93
N THR A 602 -25.21 46.96 -29.27
CA THR A 602 -26.35 47.87 -28.91
C THR A 602 -27.36 47.01 -28.15
N ALA A 603 -27.86 47.34 -27.04
CA ALA A 603 -28.49 48.40 -26.29
C ALA A 603 -29.87 48.00 -25.81
N LYS A 604 -30.06 48.16 -24.50
CA LYS A 604 -31.22 48.62 -23.74
C LYS A 604 -32.64 48.04 -23.96
N ALA A 605 -33.23 47.54 -22.88
CA ALA A 605 -34.43 48.11 -22.27
C ALA A 605 -34.69 47.50 -20.88
N LYS A 606 -34.87 48.29 -19.96
CA LYS A 606 -35.55 48.62 -18.76
C LYS A 606 -36.95 48.08 -18.65
N THR A 607 -37.31 47.62 -17.44
CA THR A 607 -38.43 48.04 -16.57
C THR A 607 -38.40 47.16 -15.33
N ASN A 608 -38.21 47.71 -14.16
CA ASN A 608 -39.05 48.28 -13.12
C ASN A 608 -40.18 47.36 -12.60
N ALA A 609 -40.11 46.97 -11.32
CA ALA A 609 -40.84 47.50 -10.16
C ALA A 609 -40.70 46.58 -8.97
N LYS A 610 -40.19 47.07 -7.84
CA LYS A 610 -40.87 47.52 -6.60
C LYS A 610 -41.76 46.44 -5.99
N SER A 611 -41.66 46.03 -4.75
CA SER A 611 -41.57 46.63 -3.41
C SER A 611 -41.95 45.49 -2.43
N LYS A 612 -41.55 45.34 -1.26
CA LYS A 612 -41.60 46.08 0.01
C LYS A 612 -41.18 45.13 1.13
N ALA A 613 -40.35 45.55 1.99
CA ALA A 613 -40.33 45.13 3.39
C ALA A 613 -41.44 45.87 4.16
N PRO A 614 -41.83 45.43 5.34
CA PRO A 614 -41.18 46.01 6.51
C PRO A 614 -41.04 45.10 7.74
N ALA A 615 -40.18 45.61 8.59
CA ALA A 615 -39.82 45.32 9.94
C ALA A 615 -40.95 45.39 10.99
N LYS A 616 -40.65 44.79 12.17
CA LYS A 616 -40.77 45.29 13.57
C LYS A 616 -40.71 44.10 14.50
N ALA A 617 -39.77 43.97 15.40
CA ALA A 617 -39.37 44.72 16.60
C ALA A 617 -40.21 44.37 17.84
N VAL A 618 -39.47 44.29 18.98
CA VAL A 618 -39.88 44.47 20.39
C VAL A 618 -40.26 43.17 21.13
N GLY A 619 -39.69 42.85 22.26
CA GLY A 619 -39.07 43.43 23.43
C GLY A 619 -38.62 42.29 24.37
N ALA A 620 -37.58 42.41 25.06
CA ALA A 620 -37.26 43.11 26.29
C ALA A 620 -37.88 42.49 27.56
N LYS A 621 -37.00 42.17 28.43
CA LYS A 621 -36.93 42.39 29.90
C LYS A 621 -36.37 41.19 30.65
N LYS A 622 -35.23 41.43 31.32
CA LYS A 622 -35.00 41.76 32.75
C LYS A 622 -35.22 40.54 33.67
N ALA A 623 -34.40 40.24 34.65
CA ALA A 623 -33.48 40.95 35.53
C ALA A 623 -32.74 39.93 36.42
N MET A 624 -31.53 40.26 36.82
CA MET A 624 -31.11 40.47 38.24
C MET A 624 -31.25 39.22 39.15
N SER A 625 -30.32 38.86 39.99
CA SER A 625 -29.48 39.63 40.91
C SER A 625 -28.51 38.70 41.66
N LYS A 626 -27.35 39.23 41.98
CA LYS A 626 -26.72 39.33 43.31
C LYS A 626 -26.36 38.01 44.02
N SER A 627 -25.27 37.82 44.64
CA SER A 627 -24.27 38.56 45.46
C SER A 627 -23.47 37.46 46.14
N SER A 628 -22.33 37.49 46.64
CA SER A 628 -21.45 38.43 47.29
C SER A 628 -20.25 37.65 47.90
N ARG A 629 -19.09 38.29 47.92
CA ARG A 629 -18.11 38.40 49.02
C ARG A 629 -17.60 37.10 49.66
N SER A 630 -16.30 36.95 49.92
CA SER A 630 -15.33 37.81 50.64
C SER A 630 -13.93 37.19 50.57
N ASN A 631 -12.91 37.94 50.27
CA ASN A 631 -11.85 38.46 51.14
C ASN A 631 -11.07 37.48 52.03
N SER A 632 -9.75 37.41 51.78
CA SER A 632 -8.66 37.92 52.64
C SER A 632 -7.33 37.42 52.10
N LYS A 633 -6.41 38.33 51.71
CA LYS A 633 -5.27 38.89 52.43
C LYS A 633 -4.35 37.80 53.04
N LEU A 634 -3.06 37.70 52.68
CA LEU A 634 -1.94 38.56 53.07
C LEU A 634 -0.58 38.02 52.54
N ARG A 635 0.26 38.96 52.05
CA ARG A 635 1.72 39.11 52.20
C ARG A 635 2.61 37.95 51.78
N GLY A 636 3.59 38.05 50.89
CA GLY A 636 4.58 39.12 50.74
C GLY A 636 5.94 38.69 51.26
N ALA A 637 6.87 38.40 50.35
CA ALA A 637 8.27 38.68 50.57
C ALA A 637 9.08 38.47 49.29
N SER A 638 9.60 39.58 48.83
CA SER A 638 10.65 39.70 47.81
C SER A 638 11.99 39.33 48.41
N VAL A 639 12.84 38.62 47.68
CA VAL A 639 14.30 38.81 47.75
C VAL A 639 14.87 38.57 46.34
N LYS A 640 15.51 39.63 45.86
CA LYS A 640 16.37 39.69 44.67
C LYS A 640 17.84 39.49 45.08
N PRO A 641 18.79 39.49 44.17
CA PRO A 641 19.78 38.43 43.99
C PRO A 641 21.20 38.86 44.41
N LYS A 642 22.15 37.95 44.35
CA LYS A 642 23.58 38.33 44.30
C LYS A 642 24.36 37.47 43.33
N LEU A 643 24.96 38.18 42.38
CA LEU A 643 26.12 37.77 41.58
C LEU A 643 27.34 37.49 42.44
N ALA A 644 28.15 36.52 42.03
CA ALA A 644 29.63 36.53 42.06
C ALA A 644 30.07 35.34 41.20
N SER A 645 30.66 35.49 40.10
CA SER A 645 31.98 35.68 39.53
C SER A 645 33.08 34.80 40.11
N THR A 646 33.85 34.23 39.14
CA THR A 646 35.21 33.68 39.15
C THR A 646 35.35 32.21 39.61
N ARG A 647 35.79 31.35 38.78
CA ARG A 647 36.98 31.06 37.95
C ARG A 647 36.72 29.95 36.98
#